data_1a4218b3633cdd2649fb3d7faffa4f61
#
_entry.id   1a4218b3633cdd2649fb3d7faffa4f61
#
_cell.length_a   1.000
_cell.length_b   1.000
_cell.length_c   1.000
_cell.angle_alpha   90.00
_cell.angle_beta   90.00
_cell.angle_gamma   90.00
#
_symmetry.space_group_name_H-M   'P 1'
#
loop_
_entity.id
_entity.type
_entity.pdbx_description
1 polymer ?
#
loop_
_entity_poly.entity_id
_entity_poly.type
_entity_poly.pdbx_seq_one_letter_code
_entity_poly.pdbx_strand_id
1 'polypeptide(L)'
;MFLIACVDTFLIAHFHTFVNAVFVDIFFSSNPNEAREFLTFYGRQNIWVIALFILCSGIFLFAPYEKILNIFKSHTKSNVKANSLSKAFALCVCIICLLGAGFKLYRVYSEQSIMVYLISKSSYMRWGDSIANTINNQSHIAQYKELSKNYNAFLQESQGAIAATRTFPNIVLIIGESTQKNYMSLYNYPLPTTPKLQKLQESGNLIVFSDVISPHSHTNQVLEKVLTFKNYENNQTPWFKQQNLIDILKLAGYKTHWLSNQEVISIYGNAPEVISTRADITRFATINDSYTNETYDEILLPLFDNMQDIKSQAKSTDSKNTYIFHLMGTHLHYIHRYPKAFDVFTPQDLISHNLHTLAPYPAISNTLLNNAQLRTKTEYLNAILYNDYVVSEIIERFKESDSIVIYLSDHGDEVYDFRDFAGHTESMGSRFMIEVPFMIYMSESFKSHYPEIVKKVQEAKDKPFMSDDFIHAFLDLFDISAQDSIQSRSLFSKDYNDKRMRIFSGKDYDKDLKHDNLLNQSGMYPSKIWLHRVDEIQKFMDFKDKYAGFEIDVYFLESPTPYFDVGHDGEKSSINLKLEDMFEAMQNSGFSLGGGGNDIKPRIWLDFKNLSPENAENALQVLNTLCDTYHIPHSALIIESSEYKSLGIFKKEGYWSSYYVPYYSKAELKEQKSEIIQGLKHIIESGNINSLSFPYYLYDFIKNASLRYFDNIEWLDVPLLTWNEGHNGYENMQSKAFFDPQIKVILVGEKGNYR
;
A
#
# COMPACT_ATOMS: atom_id res chain seq x y z
N MET A 1 14.30 -25.05 13.44
CA MET A 1 15.04 -24.48 12.29
C MET A 1 14.28 -24.63 10.99
N PHE A 2 14.07 -25.87 10.53
CA PHE A 2 13.47 -26.14 9.22
C PHE A 2 12.05 -25.55 9.07
N LEU A 3 11.16 -25.71 10.07
CA LEU A 3 9.82 -25.14 10.06
C LEU A 3 9.82 -23.60 9.92
N ILE A 4 10.69 -22.94 10.68
CA ILE A 4 10.88 -21.48 10.63
C ILE A 4 11.32 -21.04 9.23
N ALA A 5 12.29 -21.74 8.65
CA ALA A 5 12.76 -21.43 7.30
C ALA A 5 11.67 -21.65 6.24
N CYS A 6 10.79 -22.63 6.41
CA CYS A 6 9.69 -22.89 5.48
C CYS A 6 8.60 -21.82 5.57
N VAL A 7 8.24 -21.39 6.76
CA VAL A 7 7.28 -20.30 6.94
C VAL A 7 7.85 -19.00 6.37
N ASP A 8 9.11 -18.66 6.68
CA ASP A 8 9.75 -17.47 6.09
C ASP A 8 9.83 -17.56 4.55
N THR A 9 10.15 -18.75 3.99
CA THR A 9 10.17 -18.94 2.54
C THR A 9 8.80 -18.75 1.91
N PHE A 10 7.75 -19.27 2.53
CA PHE A 10 6.37 -19.08 2.10
C PHE A 10 5.97 -17.60 2.13
N LEU A 11 6.26 -16.90 3.24
CA LEU A 11 5.95 -15.49 3.40
C LEU A 11 6.71 -14.62 2.39
N ILE A 12 7.99 -14.93 2.12
CA ILE A 12 8.78 -14.23 1.10
C ILE A 12 8.19 -14.46 -0.28
N ALA A 13 7.82 -15.71 -0.61
CA ALA A 13 7.31 -16.04 -1.95
C ALA A 13 5.95 -15.40 -2.27
N HIS A 14 5.07 -15.25 -1.27
CA HIS A 14 3.70 -14.77 -1.48
C HIS A 14 3.47 -13.34 -1.01
N PHE A 15 4.17 -12.92 0.04
CA PHE A 15 3.94 -11.62 0.69
C PHE A 15 5.18 -10.71 0.69
N HIS A 16 6.29 -11.16 0.08
CA HIS A 16 7.56 -10.44 -0.01
C HIS A 16 8.10 -9.94 1.33
N THR A 17 7.79 -10.65 2.41
CA THR A 17 8.20 -10.31 3.76
C THR A 17 8.64 -11.54 4.55
N PHE A 18 9.36 -11.31 5.64
CA PHE A 18 9.60 -12.32 6.66
C PHE A 18 8.48 -12.33 7.70
N VAL A 19 8.46 -13.33 8.58
CA VAL A 19 7.58 -13.33 9.74
C VAL A 19 7.74 -12.02 10.53
N ASN A 20 6.62 -11.44 10.91
CA ASN A 20 6.55 -10.25 11.75
C ASN A 20 5.36 -10.37 12.72
N ALA A 21 5.21 -9.41 13.63
CA ALA A 21 4.17 -9.45 14.65
C ALA A 21 2.75 -9.51 14.05
N VAL A 22 2.52 -8.89 12.90
CA VAL A 22 1.23 -8.90 12.20
C VAL A 22 0.86 -10.33 11.78
N PHE A 23 1.78 -11.07 11.14
CA PHE A 23 1.52 -12.46 10.75
C PHE A 23 1.34 -13.40 11.95
N VAL A 24 2.07 -13.16 13.04
CA VAL A 24 1.88 -13.93 14.27
C VAL A 24 0.53 -13.62 14.90
N ASP A 25 0.12 -12.35 14.88
CA ASP A 25 -1.17 -11.92 15.41
C ASP A 25 -2.34 -12.47 14.57
N ILE A 26 -2.24 -12.39 13.23
CA ILE A 26 -3.19 -13.02 12.32
C ILE A 26 -3.31 -14.51 12.58
N PHE A 27 -2.18 -15.23 12.73
CA PHE A 27 -2.18 -16.67 12.99
C PHE A 27 -2.89 -17.02 14.30
N PHE A 28 -2.69 -16.24 15.36
CA PHE A 28 -3.34 -16.48 16.66
C PHE A 28 -4.78 -15.94 16.73
N SER A 29 -5.14 -14.96 15.90
CA SER A 29 -6.49 -14.42 15.83
C SER A 29 -7.37 -15.09 14.78
N SER A 30 -6.78 -15.84 13.83
CA SER A 30 -7.53 -16.58 12.82
C SER A 30 -8.33 -17.71 13.45
N ASN A 31 -9.59 -17.81 13.07
CA ASN A 31 -10.43 -18.94 13.47
C ASN A 31 -10.12 -20.18 12.59
N PRO A 32 -10.56 -21.38 13.00
CA PRO A 32 -10.32 -22.60 12.25
C PRO A 32 -10.86 -22.58 10.81
N ASN A 33 -11.94 -21.83 10.53
CA ASN A 33 -12.49 -21.71 9.18
C ASN A 33 -11.59 -20.85 8.29
N GLU A 34 -11.16 -19.68 8.75
CA GLU A 34 -10.19 -18.83 8.06
C GLU A 34 -8.89 -19.57 7.82
N ALA A 35 -8.39 -20.29 8.84
CA ALA A 35 -7.18 -21.09 8.70
C ALA A 35 -7.35 -22.20 7.63
N ARG A 36 -8.52 -22.86 7.58
CA ARG A 36 -8.83 -23.86 6.56
C ARG A 36 -8.97 -23.25 5.19
N GLU A 37 -9.63 -22.10 5.06
CA GLU A 37 -9.77 -21.34 3.83
C GLU A 37 -8.39 -20.92 3.30
N PHE A 38 -7.55 -20.34 4.15
CA PHE A 38 -6.19 -19.97 3.85
C PHE A 38 -5.36 -21.17 3.35
N LEU A 39 -5.39 -22.29 4.09
CA LEU A 39 -4.70 -23.50 3.71
C LEU A 39 -5.23 -24.11 2.41
N THR A 40 -6.53 -23.99 2.14
CA THR A 40 -7.13 -24.49 0.90
C THR A 40 -6.71 -23.63 -0.30
N PHE A 41 -6.71 -22.32 -0.13
CA PHE A 41 -6.34 -21.37 -1.18
C PHE A 41 -4.85 -21.48 -1.52
N TYR A 42 -3.98 -21.23 -0.55
CA TYR A 42 -2.53 -21.26 -0.77
C TYR A 42 -1.96 -22.68 -0.89
N GLY A 43 -2.57 -23.67 -0.24
CA GLY A 43 -2.14 -25.07 -0.31
C GLY A 43 -2.31 -25.66 -1.69
N ARG A 44 -3.38 -25.34 -2.41
CA ARG A 44 -3.57 -25.81 -3.81
C ARG A 44 -2.56 -25.19 -4.77
N GLN A 45 -2.26 -23.93 -4.60
CA GLN A 45 -1.27 -23.23 -5.43
C GLN A 45 0.16 -23.73 -5.18
N ASN A 46 0.45 -24.18 -3.96
CA ASN A 46 1.80 -24.53 -3.50
C ASN A 46 1.99 -26.03 -3.23
N ILE A 47 1.21 -26.90 -3.85
CA ILE A 47 1.25 -28.35 -3.60
C ILE A 47 2.66 -28.93 -3.77
N TRP A 48 3.44 -28.40 -4.70
CA TRP A 48 4.83 -28.80 -4.93
C TRP A 48 5.78 -28.37 -3.83
N VAL A 49 5.57 -27.19 -3.25
CA VAL A 49 6.33 -26.67 -2.11
C VAL A 49 6.04 -27.52 -0.87
N ILE A 50 4.78 -27.88 -0.66
CA ILE A 50 4.35 -28.76 0.44
C ILE A 50 4.94 -30.17 0.24
N ALA A 51 4.92 -30.71 -0.98
CA ALA A 51 5.51 -32.01 -1.30
C ALA A 51 7.02 -32.02 -1.06
N LEU A 52 7.72 -30.96 -1.48
CA LEU A 52 9.16 -30.78 -1.24
C LEU A 52 9.45 -30.67 0.26
N PHE A 53 8.62 -29.95 1.00
CA PHE A 53 8.72 -29.84 2.45
C PHE A 53 8.60 -31.19 3.14
N ILE A 54 7.59 -32.00 2.78
CA ILE A 54 7.38 -33.34 3.34
C ILE A 54 8.57 -34.24 3.01
N LEU A 55 9.07 -34.15 1.76
CA LEU A 55 10.24 -34.92 1.33
C LEU A 55 11.50 -34.56 2.12
N CYS A 56 11.80 -33.26 2.24
CA CYS A 56 12.96 -32.78 3.00
C CYS A 56 12.83 -33.12 4.47
N SER A 57 11.64 -32.99 5.07
CA SER A 57 11.36 -33.40 6.45
C SER A 57 11.55 -34.89 6.64
N GLY A 58 11.08 -35.71 5.69
CA GLY A 58 11.30 -37.16 5.69
C GLY A 58 12.79 -37.51 5.62
N ILE A 59 13.53 -36.89 4.73
CA ILE A 59 14.99 -37.08 4.63
C ILE A 59 15.65 -36.67 5.95
N PHE A 60 15.27 -35.53 6.54
CA PHE A 60 15.85 -35.06 7.79
C PHE A 60 15.55 -36.00 8.96
N LEU A 61 14.33 -36.52 9.07
CA LEU A 61 13.91 -37.39 10.17
C LEU A 61 14.44 -38.85 10.04
N PHE A 62 14.55 -39.35 8.80
CA PHE A 62 14.86 -40.76 8.54
C PHE A 62 16.24 -40.96 7.92
N ALA A 63 17.03 -39.90 7.70
CA ALA A 63 18.39 -40.04 7.19
C ALA A 63 19.25 -40.85 8.21
N PRO A 64 20.02 -41.81 7.74
CA PRO A 64 20.90 -42.63 8.61
C PRO A 64 22.13 -41.82 9.00
N TYR A 65 21.95 -40.82 9.90
CA TYR A 65 23.01 -39.88 10.35
C TYR A 65 24.26 -40.59 10.87
N GLU A 66 24.10 -41.74 11.53
CA GLU A 66 25.25 -42.52 12.00
C GLU A 66 26.11 -43.05 10.84
N LYS A 67 25.47 -43.45 9.72
CA LYS A 67 26.23 -43.89 8.54
C LYS A 67 26.93 -42.72 7.85
N ILE A 68 26.27 -41.56 7.79
CA ILE A 68 26.84 -40.32 7.20
C ILE A 68 28.00 -39.82 8.09
N LEU A 69 27.84 -39.77 9.39
CA LEU A 69 28.91 -39.43 10.34
C LEU A 69 30.09 -40.38 10.29
N ASN A 70 29.84 -41.69 10.06
CA ASN A 70 30.89 -42.70 9.95
C ASN A 70 31.65 -42.58 8.63
N ILE A 71 31.03 -42.17 7.55
CA ILE A 71 31.71 -41.83 6.26
C ILE A 71 32.63 -40.61 6.47
N PHE A 72 32.18 -39.57 7.12
CA PHE A 72 33.03 -38.41 7.48
C PHE A 72 34.16 -38.78 8.45
N LYS A 73 33.90 -39.64 9.45
CA LYS A 73 34.93 -40.15 10.38
C LYS A 73 35.94 -41.05 9.71
N SER A 74 35.55 -41.81 8.66
CA SER A 74 36.48 -42.70 7.92
C SER A 74 37.46 -41.90 7.04
N HIS A 75 37.05 -40.72 6.53
CA HIS A 75 37.95 -39.83 5.77
C HIS A 75 38.88 -39.01 6.66
N THR A 76 38.64 -38.89 7.97
CA THR A 76 39.48 -38.12 8.90
C THR A 76 40.51 -38.99 9.64
N LYS A 77 40.57 -40.30 9.37
CA LYS A 77 41.63 -41.21 9.92
C LYS A 77 42.95 -41.20 9.10
N SER A 78 43.33 -40.06 8.54
CA SER A 78 44.73 -39.87 8.13
C SER A 78 45.45 -39.19 9.33
N ASN A 79 46.46 -39.86 9.85
CA ASN A 79 47.38 -39.38 10.86
C ASN A 79 48.16 -38.16 10.37
N VAL A 80 47.52 -37.00 10.32
CA VAL A 80 48.21 -35.72 10.13
C VAL A 80 48.45 -35.19 11.55
N LYS A 81 49.69 -35.34 12.04
CA LYS A 81 50.18 -34.47 13.13
C LYS A 81 49.95 -33.04 12.67
N ALA A 82 48.92 -32.39 13.21
CA ALA A 82 48.64 -31.01 12.92
C ALA A 82 49.86 -30.16 13.34
N ASN A 83 50.66 -29.74 12.40
CA ASN A 83 51.82 -28.88 12.57
C ASN A 83 51.38 -27.61 13.32
N SER A 84 52.25 -27.08 14.18
CA SER A 84 52.03 -25.84 14.94
C SER A 84 51.58 -24.70 14.01
N LEU A 85 51.97 -24.74 12.73
CA LEU A 85 51.61 -23.78 11.68
C LEU A 85 50.11 -23.84 11.35
N SER A 86 49.47 -25.01 11.29
CA SER A 86 48.04 -25.15 10.97
C SER A 86 47.17 -24.67 12.15
N LYS A 87 47.64 -24.86 13.38
CA LYS A 87 46.98 -24.32 14.58
C LYS A 87 47.11 -22.81 14.67
N ALA A 88 48.27 -22.25 14.33
CA ALA A 88 48.51 -20.83 14.29
C ALA A 88 47.66 -20.18 13.17
N PHE A 89 47.56 -20.80 11.99
CA PHE A 89 46.70 -20.33 10.91
C PHE A 89 45.22 -20.35 11.30
N ALA A 90 44.72 -21.44 11.90
CA ALA A 90 43.35 -21.53 12.39
C ALA A 90 43.07 -20.47 13.47
N LEU A 91 44.02 -20.23 14.38
CA LEU A 91 43.90 -19.18 15.39
C LEU A 91 43.88 -17.77 14.75
N CYS A 92 44.72 -17.50 13.75
CA CYS A 92 44.69 -16.24 13.02
C CYS A 92 43.36 -16.01 12.27
N VAL A 93 42.83 -17.05 11.64
CA VAL A 93 41.50 -16.96 10.99
C VAL A 93 40.40 -16.68 12.00
N CYS A 94 40.43 -17.36 13.16
CA CYS A 94 39.48 -17.09 14.25
C CYS A 94 39.58 -15.64 14.77
N ILE A 95 40.80 -15.13 14.95
CA ILE A 95 41.05 -13.76 15.41
C ILE A 95 40.54 -12.76 14.35
N ILE A 96 40.81 -12.97 13.06
CA ILE A 96 40.33 -12.12 11.97
C ILE A 96 38.80 -12.14 11.92
N CYS A 97 38.16 -13.31 12.08
CA CYS A 97 36.71 -13.43 12.15
C CYS A 97 36.13 -12.69 13.38
N LEU A 98 36.76 -12.81 14.53
CA LEU A 98 36.35 -12.11 15.76
C LEU A 98 36.52 -10.57 15.63
N LEU A 99 37.63 -10.14 15.07
CA LEU A 99 37.87 -8.70 14.80
C LEU A 99 36.88 -8.16 13.78
N GLY A 100 36.60 -8.91 12.69
CA GLY A 100 35.58 -8.56 11.70
C GLY A 100 34.18 -8.52 12.30
N ALA A 101 33.84 -9.49 13.14
CA ALA A 101 32.56 -9.49 13.87
C ALA A 101 32.47 -8.32 14.85
N GLY A 102 33.55 -8.05 15.61
CA GLY A 102 33.63 -6.93 16.53
C GLY A 102 33.52 -5.57 15.85
N PHE A 103 34.21 -5.39 14.71
CA PHE A 103 34.11 -4.19 13.90
C PHE A 103 32.68 -4.01 13.34
N LYS A 104 32.05 -5.08 12.86
CA LYS A 104 30.70 -5.05 12.37
C LYS A 104 29.67 -4.73 13.48
N LEU A 105 29.86 -5.28 14.68
CA LEU A 105 29.06 -4.98 15.87
C LEU A 105 29.26 -3.52 16.32
N TYR A 106 30.47 -3.01 16.30
CA TYR A 106 30.77 -1.62 16.63
C TYR A 106 30.09 -0.66 15.64
N ARG A 107 30.15 -0.95 14.35
CA ARG A 107 29.51 -0.15 13.30
C ARG A 107 27.98 -0.16 13.45
N VAL A 108 27.38 -1.32 13.74
CA VAL A 108 25.96 -1.43 14.01
C VAL A 108 25.55 -0.68 15.29
N TYR A 109 26.40 -0.70 16.33
CA TYR A 109 26.13 0.04 17.56
C TYR A 109 26.16 1.57 17.33
N SER A 110 26.98 2.06 16.41
CA SER A 110 27.04 3.48 16.08
C SER A 110 25.93 3.95 15.12
N GLU A 111 25.39 3.05 14.29
CA GLU A 111 24.41 3.39 13.23
C GLU A 111 22.97 2.96 13.58
N GLN A 112 22.79 1.90 14.35
CA GLN A 112 21.47 1.37 14.71
C GLN A 112 21.50 0.63 16.07
N SER A 113 20.33 0.47 16.69
CA SER A 113 20.21 -0.44 17.83
C SER A 113 20.66 -1.86 17.43
N ILE A 114 21.59 -2.44 18.19
CA ILE A 114 22.06 -3.84 18.01
C ILE A 114 20.88 -4.81 17.90
N MET A 115 19.81 -4.57 18.66
CA MET A 115 18.62 -5.40 18.68
C MET A 115 17.88 -5.35 17.32
N VAL A 116 17.71 -4.17 16.75
CA VAL A 116 17.09 -4.00 15.42
C VAL A 116 17.90 -4.72 14.34
N TYR A 117 19.23 -4.62 14.40
CA TYR A 117 20.09 -5.36 13.48
C TYR A 117 19.95 -6.88 13.62
N LEU A 118 19.96 -7.40 14.84
CA LEU A 118 19.81 -8.84 15.10
C LEU A 118 18.44 -9.36 14.63
N ILE A 119 17.38 -8.60 14.87
CA ILE A 119 16.03 -8.91 14.39
C ILE A 119 16.01 -8.94 12.86
N SER A 120 16.63 -7.96 12.19
CA SER A 120 16.64 -7.88 10.71
C SER A 120 17.42 -9.03 10.04
N LYS A 121 18.44 -9.61 10.71
CA LYS A 121 19.35 -10.62 10.12
C LYS A 121 19.14 -12.05 10.61
N SER A 122 18.39 -12.25 11.68
CA SER A 122 18.18 -13.57 12.27
C SER A 122 16.70 -13.95 12.29
N SER A 123 16.32 -15.02 11.57
CA SER A 123 14.95 -15.56 11.62
C SER A 123 14.49 -15.87 13.05
N TYR A 124 15.38 -16.38 13.90
CA TYR A 124 15.02 -16.65 15.30
C TYR A 124 14.69 -15.40 16.09
N MET A 125 15.50 -14.35 15.91
CA MET A 125 15.26 -13.08 16.59
C MET A 125 13.97 -12.42 16.08
N ARG A 126 13.70 -12.48 14.77
CA ARG A 126 12.43 -12.01 14.19
C ARG A 126 11.23 -12.76 14.77
N TRP A 127 11.31 -14.09 14.79
CA TRP A 127 10.23 -14.91 15.37
C TRP A 127 10.04 -14.61 16.85
N GLY A 128 11.13 -14.53 17.62
CA GLY A 128 11.10 -14.19 19.03
C GLY A 128 10.50 -12.81 19.30
N ASP A 129 10.93 -11.81 18.53
CA ASP A 129 10.40 -10.44 18.60
C ASP A 129 8.93 -10.38 18.19
N SER A 130 8.56 -11.06 17.10
CA SER A 130 7.18 -11.10 16.63
C SER A 130 6.25 -11.75 17.63
N ILE A 131 6.66 -12.87 18.25
CA ILE A 131 5.91 -13.55 19.31
C ILE A 131 5.82 -12.67 20.56
N ALA A 132 6.92 -12.03 20.96
CA ALA A 132 6.94 -11.17 22.13
C ALA A 132 5.98 -9.96 21.95
N ASN A 133 5.98 -9.35 20.76
CA ASN A 133 5.06 -8.26 20.43
C ASN A 133 3.60 -8.72 20.42
N THR A 134 3.32 -9.92 19.88
CA THR A 134 1.97 -10.50 19.91
C THR A 134 1.52 -10.79 21.35
N ILE A 135 2.37 -11.39 22.19
CA ILE A 135 2.07 -11.63 23.61
C ILE A 135 1.81 -10.31 24.33
N ASN A 136 2.57 -9.28 24.04
CA ASN A 136 2.36 -7.95 24.60
C ASN A 136 0.99 -7.37 24.19
N ASN A 137 0.59 -7.53 22.94
CA ASN A 137 -0.73 -7.13 22.44
C ASN A 137 -1.86 -7.89 23.16
N GLN A 138 -1.70 -9.20 23.37
CA GLN A 138 -2.66 -10.00 24.14
C GLN A 138 -2.77 -9.57 25.60
N SER A 139 -1.63 -9.19 26.21
CA SER A 139 -1.61 -8.58 27.55
C SER A 139 -2.42 -7.27 27.57
N HIS A 140 -2.37 -6.49 26.51
CA HIS A 140 -3.15 -5.25 26.37
C HIS A 140 -4.66 -5.51 26.28
N ILE A 141 -5.07 -6.52 25.52
CA ILE A 141 -6.49 -6.93 25.45
C ILE A 141 -6.98 -7.42 26.82
N ALA A 142 -6.15 -8.22 27.55
CA ALA A 142 -6.48 -8.65 28.89
C ALA A 142 -6.63 -7.48 29.88
N GLN A 143 -5.77 -6.48 29.77
CA GLN A 143 -5.88 -5.24 30.55
C GLN A 143 -7.18 -4.47 30.25
N TYR A 144 -7.56 -4.37 28.97
CA TYR A 144 -8.83 -3.74 28.61
C TYR A 144 -10.04 -4.52 29.14
N LYS A 145 -10.02 -5.86 29.05
CA LYS A 145 -11.05 -6.72 29.65
C LYS A 145 -11.14 -6.49 31.16
N GLU A 146 -10.03 -6.31 31.84
CA GLU A 146 -10.00 -5.99 33.26
C GLU A 146 -10.61 -4.62 33.56
N LEU A 147 -10.25 -3.59 32.77
CA LEU A 147 -10.87 -2.26 32.87
C LEU A 147 -12.38 -2.30 32.63
N SER A 148 -12.84 -3.19 31.73
CA SER A 148 -14.26 -3.36 31.45
C SER A 148 -15.05 -3.89 32.67
N LYS A 149 -14.44 -4.63 33.58
CA LYS A 149 -15.07 -5.06 34.83
C LYS A 149 -15.36 -3.90 35.77
N ASN A 150 -14.56 -2.84 35.71
CA ASN A 150 -14.70 -1.64 36.52
C ASN A 150 -15.47 -0.52 35.79
N TYR A 151 -16.25 -0.90 34.80
CA TYR A 151 -16.95 0.01 33.88
C TYR A 151 -17.74 1.13 34.55
N ASN A 152 -18.51 0.80 35.60
CA ASN A 152 -19.34 1.79 36.32
C ASN A 152 -18.48 2.86 37.03
N ALA A 153 -17.34 2.46 37.60
CA ALA A 153 -16.42 3.42 38.22
C ALA A 153 -15.83 4.36 37.17
N PHE A 154 -15.38 3.79 36.03
CA PHE A 154 -14.84 4.56 34.91
C PHE A 154 -15.86 5.57 34.36
N LEU A 155 -17.12 5.19 34.17
CA LEU A 155 -18.19 6.09 33.72
C LEU A 155 -18.45 7.22 34.71
N GLN A 156 -18.37 6.96 36.03
CA GLN A 156 -18.53 7.99 37.04
C GLN A 156 -17.37 9.01 37.04
N GLU A 157 -16.15 8.53 36.89
CA GLU A 157 -14.96 9.40 36.79
C GLU A 157 -14.95 10.25 35.53
N SER A 158 -15.54 9.76 34.44
CA SER A 158 -15.62 10.47 33.14
C SER A 158 -16.88 11.33 32.98
N GLN A 159 -17.81 11.33 33.96
CA GLN A 159 -19.01 12.17 33.93
C GLN A 159 -18.62 13.65 33.99
N GLY A 160 -19.03 14.40 32.94
CA GLY A 160 -18.69 15.79 32.76
C GLY A 160 -17.54 16.08 31.80
N ALA A 161 -16.75 15.06 31.45
CA ALA A 161 -15.73 15.17 30.39
C ALA A 161 -16.33 15.02 28.98
N ILE A 162 -17.52 14.44 28.87
CA ILE A 162 -18.26 14.20 27.62
C ILE A 162 -19.63 14.91 27.74
N ALA A 163 -19.96 15.73 26.76
CA ALA A 163 -21.22 16.42 26.68
C ALA A 163 -21.76 16.40 25.24
N ALA A 164 -23.02 16.06 25.09
CA ALA A 164 -23.75 16.23 23.83
C ALA A 164 -24.60 17.53 23.94
N THR A 165 -24.34 18.46 23.05
CA THR A 165 -25.13 19.69 22.99
C THR A 165 -26.48 19.46 22.35
N ARG A 166 -26.58 18.40 21.54
CA ARG A 166 -27.78 17.94 20.86
C ARG A 166 -27.75 16.42 20.74
N THR A 167 -28.91 15.80 20.58
CA THR A 167 -29.03 14.35 20.39
C THR A 167 -29.87 14.04 19.17
N PHE A 168 -29.53 12.94 18.53
CA PHE A 168 -30.19 12.47 17.32
C PHE A 168 -30.92 11.15 17.63
N PRO A 169 -32.08 10.90 17.02
CA PRO A 169 -32.87 9.71 17.35
C PRO A 169 -32.16 8.39 17.01
N ASN A 170 -31.71 8.23 15.77
CA ASN A 170 -31.03 7.02 15.33
C ASN A 170 -29.74 7.35 14.58
N ILE A 171 -28.64 6.90 15.15
CA ILE A 171 -27.33 6.90 14.51
C ILE A 171 -26.98 5.46 14.18
N VAL A 172 -26.70 5.17 12.91
CA VAL A 172 -26.34 3.82 12.44
C VAL A 172 -24.95 3.86 11.85
N LEU A 173 -24.07 2.99 12.31
CA LEU A 173 -22.74 2.77 11.76
C LEU A 173 -22.68 1.35 11.20
N ILE A 174 -22.42 1.22 9.91
CA ILE A 174 -22.17 -0.04 9.24
C ILE A 174 -20.67 -0.11 8.97
N ILE A 175 -19.99 -1.04 9.63
CA ILE A 175 -18.59 -1.34 9.43
C ILE A 175 -18.51 -2.46 8.39
N GLY A 176 -18.04 -2.13 7.18
CA GLY A 176 -17.76 -3.10 6.13
C GLY A 176 -16.40 -3.75 6.34
N GLU A 177 -16.16 -4.84 5.63
CA GLU A 177 -14.94 -5.64 5.71
C GLU A 177 -14.37 -5.86 4.30
N SER A 178 -13.07 -5.57 4.12
CA SER A 178 -12.30 -5.82 2.89
C SER A 178 -12.85 -5.20 1.59
N THR A 179 -13.73 -4.18 1.70
CA THR A 179 -14.42 -3.62 0.53
C THR A 179 -13.59 -2.52 -0.13
N GLN A 180 -13.11 -2.77 -1.36
CA GLN A 180 -12.41 -1.80 -2.19
C GLN A 180 -13.41 -0.96 -2.99
N LYS A 181 -13.33 0.39 -2.88
CA LYS A 181 -14.26 1.29 -3.58
C LYS A 181 -14.19 1.19 -5.11
N ASN A 182 -13.02 0.88 -5.66
CA ASN A 182 -12.80 0.86 -7.11
C ASN A 182 -13.53 -0.28 -7.85
N TYR A 183 -14.11 -1.25 -7.13
CA TYR A 183 -14.97 -2.30 -7.68
C TYR A 183 -16.47 -2.00 -7.55
N MET A 184 -16.82 -0.84 -7.00
CA MET A 184 -18.21 -0.43 -6.84
C MET A 184 -18.66 0.45 -8.01
N SER A 185 -19.76 0.12 -8.66
CA SER A 185 -20.35 0.97 -9.71
C SER A 185 -20.76 2.35 -9.18
N LEU A 186 -21.01 2.47 -7.88
CA LEU A 186 -21.19 3.73 -7.17
C LEU A 186 -19.98 4.68 -7.31
N TYR A 187 -18.78 4.13 -7.55
CA TYR A 187 -17.53 4.85 -7.81
C TYR A 187 -17.05 4.66 -9.27
N ASN A 188 -18.00 4.46 -10.19
CA ASN A 188 -17.77 4.34 -11.63
C ASN A 188 -17.13 3.03 -12.11
N TYR A 189 -17.21 1.92 -11.35
CA TYR A 189 -16.84 0.62 -11.89
C TYR A 189 -17.76 0.24 -13.07
N PRO A 190 -17.24 -0.32 -14.17
CA PRO A 190 -18.03 -0.53 -15.39
C PRO A 190 -19.20 -1.54 -15.27
N LEU A 191 -19.10 -2.51 -14.36
CA LEU A 191 -20.18 -3.47 -14.10
C LEU A 191 -21.06 -2.98 -12.96
N PRO A 192 -22.39 -3.28 -12.99
CA PRO A 192 -23.35 -2.78 -12.01
C PRO A 192 -23.28 -3.55 -10.68
N THR A 193 -22.18 -3.34 -9.95
CA THR A 193 -21.90 -4.05 -8.68
C THR A 193 -22.62 -3.45 -7.47
N THR A 194 -23.09 -2.19 -7.57
CA THR A 194 -23.79 -1.50 -6.47
C THR A 194 -25.05 -0.76 -6.93
N PRO A 195 -26.00 -1.46 -7.60
CA PRO A 195 -27.16 -0.81 -8.24
C PRO A 195 -28.16 -0.23 -7.24
N LYS A 196 -28.29 -0.79 -6.03
CA LYS A 196 -29.21 -0.29 -5.01
C LYS A 196 -28.69 0.99 -4.37
N LEU A 197 -27.42 1.03 -4.01
CA LEU A 197 -26.76 2.24 -3.47
C LEU A 197 -26.71 3.37 -4.49
N GLN A 198 -26.52 3.09 -5.79
CA GLN A 198 -26.63 4.09 -6.83
C GLN A 198 -28.01 4.76 -6.87
N LYS A 199 -29.09 3.97 -6.76
CA LYS A 199 -30.47 4.54 -6.69
C LYS A 199 -30.66 5.45 -5.48
N LEU A 200 -30.06 5.11 -4.34
CA LEU A 200 -30.10 5.97 -3.15
C LEU A 200 -29.30 7.25 -3.35
N GLN A 201 -28.19 7.20 -4.07
CA GLN A 201 -27.41 8.39 -4.44
C GLN A 201 -28.20 9.26 -5.43
N GLU A 202 -28.80 8.68 -6.47
CA GLU A 202 -29.63 9.36 -7.45
C GLU A 202 -30.86 10.06 -6.83
N SER A 203 -31.43 9.46 -5.78
CA SER A 203 -32.53 10.08 -5.02
C SER A 203 -32.07 11.23 -4.12
N GLY A 204 -30.77 11.47 -3.98
CA GLY A 204 -30.21 12.52 -3.11
C GLY A 204 -30.21 12.17 -1.61
N ASN A 205 -30.45 10.90 -1.27
CA ASN A 205 -30.48 10.43 0.12
C ASN A 205 -29.15 9.82 0.58
N LEU A 206 -28.28 9.43 -0.37
CA LEU A 206 -26.95 8.91 -0.10
C LEU A 206 -25.89 9.89 -0.61
N ILE A 207 -25.01 10.34 0.27
CA ILE A 207 -23.84 11.15 -0.06
C ILE A 207 -22.61 10.24 -0.03
N VAL A 208 -21.86 10.22 -1.12
CA VAL A 208 -20.69 9.37 -1.34
C VAL A 208 -19.44 10.21 -1.26
N PHE A 209 -18.46 9.77 -0.48
CA PHE A 209 -17.18 10.47 -0.31
C PHE A 209 -16.14 9.96 -1.30
N SER A 210 -15.49 10.86 -2.01
CA SER A 210 -14.65 10.53 -3.15
C SER A 210 -13.23 10.07 -2.77
N ASP A 211 -12.65 10.60 -1.67
CA ASP A 211 -11.23 10.44 -1.33
C ASP A 211 -11.00 10.00 0.11
N VAL A 212 -11.33 8.74 0.39
CA VAL A 212 -11.18 8.13 1.73
C VAL A 212 -10.25 6.92 1.66
N ILE A 213 -9.33 6.84 2.62
CA ILE A 213 -8.44 5.70 2.80
C ILE A 213 -8.46 5.20 4.25
N SER A 214 -8.16 3.92 4.42
CA SER A 214 -7.87 3.34 5.73
C SER A 214 -6.39 3.52 6.11
N PRO A 215 -6.05 3.58 7.42
CA PRO A 215 -4.67 3.70 7.90
C PRO A 215 -3.86 2.40 7.82
N HIS A 216 -4.52 1.27 7.71
CA HIS A 216 -3.95 -0.08 7.63
C HIS A 216 -4.76 -0.95 6.68
N SER A 217 -4.21 -2.11 6.32
CA SER A 217 -4.88 -3.13 5.52
C SER A 217 -5.38 -4.33 6.35
N HIS A 218 -5.51 -4.20 7.65
CA HIS A 218 -5.96 -5.27 8.56
C HIS A 218 -6.97 -4.75 9.56
N THR A 219 -8.08 -5.45 9.73
CA THR A 219 -9.26 -5.11 10.55
C THR A 219 -8.90 -4.65 11.95
N ASN A 220 -8.11 -5.42 12.70
CA ASN A 220 -7.76 -5.08 14.08
C ASN A 220 -7.04 -3.72 14.18
N GLN A 221 -6.04 -3.48 13.32
CA GLN A 221 -5.22 -2.28 13.34
C GLN A 221 -6.01 -1.05 12.86
N VAL A 222 -6.96 -1.23 11.96
CA VAL A 222 -7.87 -0.18 11.50
C VAL A 222 -8.87 0.16 12.59
N LEU A 223 -9.58 -0.83 13.14
CA LEU A 223 -10.65 -0.57 14.09
C LEU A 223 -10.15 -0.08 15.46
N GLU A 224 -8.92 -0.41 15.86
CA GLU A 224 -8.24 0.27 16.97
C GLU A 224 -8.19 1.79 16.80
N LYS A 225 -8.04 2.29 15.57
CA LYS A 225 -7.92 3.70 15.25
C LYS A 225 -9.28 4.35 14.94
N VAL A 226 -10.14 3.64 14.23
CA VAL A 226 -11.48 4.12 13.89
C VAL A 226 -12.35 4.31 15.12
N LEU A 227 -12.23 3.41 16.10
CA LEU A 227 -13.09 3.36 17.29
C LEU A 227 -12.47 4.01 18.52
N THR A 228 -11.25 4.54 18.48
CA THR A 228 -10.58 5.24 19.58
C THR A 228 -9.86 6.49 19.07
N PHE A 229 -9.24 7.26 19.96
CA PHE A 229 -8.41 8.40 19.57
C PHE A 229 -6.98 8.02 19.13
N LYS A 230 -6.67 6.72 19.03
CA LYS A 230 -5.41 6.27 18.47
C LYS A 230 -5.35 6.62 16.98
N ASN A 231 -4.24 7.17 16.55
CA ASN A 231 -4.02 7.52 15.15
C ASN A 231 -2.56 7.30 14.75
N TYR A 232 -2.20 7.62 13.52
CA TYR A 232 -0.86 7.38 13.02
C TYR A 232 0.22 8.16 13.79
N GLU A 233 -0.05 9.43 14.12
CA GLU A 233 0.89 10.30 14.82
C GLU A 233 0.90 10.06 16.34
N ASN A 234 -0.22 9.65 16.92
CA ASN A 234 -0.36 9.32 18.36
C ASN A 234 -0.47 7.82 18.57
N ASN A 235 0.63 7.11 18.32
CA ASN A 235 0.71 5.66 18.47
C ASN A 235 1.32 5.22 19.82
N GLN A 236 1.75 6.16 20.65
CA GLN A 236 2.42 5.87 21.93
C GLN A 236 1.45 5.40 23.01
N THR A 237 0.24 5.97 23.04
CA THR A 237 -0.79 5.56 24.00
C THR A 237 -1.55 4.36 23.44
N PRO A 238 -1.51 3.20 24.12
CA PRO A 238 -2.26 2.03 23.69
C PRO A 238 -3.76 2.33 23.57
N TRP A 239 -4.43 1.76 22.56
CA TRP A 239 -5.86 1.97 22.30
C TRP A 239 -6.74 1.67 23.52
N PHE A 240 -6.40 0.64 24.29
CA PHE A 240 -7.17 0.22 25.48
C PHE A 240 -7.02 1.17 26.68
N LYS A 241 -6.12 2.14 26.62
CA LYS A 241 -6.00 3.24 27.60
C LYS A 241 -6.71 4.52 27.15
N GLN A 242 -7.31 4.52 25.99
CA GLN A 242 -8.04 5.64 25.45
C GLN A 242 -9.56 5.40 25.55
N GLN A 243 -10.34 6.47 25.53
CA GLN A 243 -11.78 6.34 25.39
C GLN A 243 -12.11 5.79 23.99
N ASN A 244 -13.10 4.91 23.93
CA ASN A 244 -13.62 4.38 22.68
C ASN A 244 -14.99 4.96 22.37
N LEU A 245 -15.37 4.88 21.09
CA LEU A 245 -16.61 5.45 20.58
C LEU A 245 -17.86 4.95 21.34
N ILE A 246 -17.89 3.66 21.74
CA ILE A 246 -19.05 3.08 22.46
C ILE A 246 -19.21 3.72 23.83
N ASP A 247 -18.12 3.88 24.58
CA ASP A 247 -18.16 4.51 25.90
C ASP A 247 -18.59 5.97 25.79
N ILE A 248 -18.06 6.69 24.80
CA ILE A 248 -18.42 8.09 24.55
C ILE A 248 -19.91 8.22 24.24
N LEU A 249 -20.46 7.39 23.38
CA LEU A 249 -21.87 7.39 23.02
C LEU A 249 -22.77 7.11 24.25
N LYS A 250 -22.39 6.17 25.10
CA LYS A 250 -23.13 5.89 26.35
C LYS A 250 -23.09 7.09 27.29
N LEU A 251 -21.96 7.75 27.46
CA LEU A 251 -21.83 8.95 28.26
C LEU A 251 -22.62 10.13 27.68
N ALA A 252 -22.73 10.20 26.34
CA ALA A 252 -23.58 11.16 25.64
C ALA A 252 -25.10 10.82 25.74
N GLY A 253 -25.46 9.72 26.41
CA GLY A 253 -26.83 9.32 26.69
C GLY A 253 -27.48 8.46 25.59
N TYR A 254 -26.70 7.87 24.69
CA TYR A 254 -27.21 6.94 23.70
C TYR A 254 -27.29 5.51 24.23
N LYS A 255 -28.33 4.78 23.85
CA LYS A 255 -28.39 3.33 24.01
C LYS A 255 -27.65 2.69 22.83
N THR A 256 -26.65 1.87 23.13
CA THR A 256 -25.73 1.33 22.14
C THR A 256 -26.02 -0.13 21.83
N HIS A 257 -26.06 -0.47 20.53
CA HIS A 257 -26.37 -1.81 20.03
C HIS A 257 -25.28 -2.22 19.06
N TRP A 258 -24.66 -3.39 19.26
CA TRP A 258 -23.67 -3.97 18.37
C TRP A 258 -24.17 -5.32 17.85
N LEU A 259 -24.33 -5.41 16.51
CA LEU A 259 -24.71 -6.61 15.80
C LEU A 259 -23.56 -6.99 14.88
N SER A 260 -23.03 -8.20 14.98
CA SER A 260 -21.84 -8.64 14.23
C SER A 260 -22.07 -9.99 13.58
N ASN A 261 -21.68 -10.11 12.31
CA ASN A 261 -21.50 -11.39 11.64
C ASN A 261 -20.05 -11.88 11.68
N GLN A 262 -19.16 -11.05 12.21
CA GLN A 262 -17.80 -11.50 12.55
C GLN A 262 -17.89 -12.52 13.68
N GLU A 263 -17.02 -13.51 13.67
CA GLU A 263 -17.04 -14.57 14.68
C GLU A 263 -16.64 -14.01 16.05
N VAL A 264 -17.25 -14.55 17.12
CA VAL A 264 -16.76 -14.35 18.48
C VAL A 264 -15.48 -15.14 18.61
N ILE A 265 -14.36 -14.47 18.41
CA ILE A 265 -13.09 -15.14 18.21
C ILE A 265 -12.37 -15.38 19.51
N SER A 266 -11.76 -16.52 19.48
CA SER A 266 -10.59 -17.07 20.18
C SER A 266 -10.37 -16.64 21.63
N ILE A 267 -9.77 -17.52 22.35
CA ILE A 267 -9.26 -17.38 23.73
C ILE A 267 -8.53 -16.05 23.98
N TYR A 268 -8.13 -15.37 22.94
CA TYR A 268 -7.29 -14.17 23.00
C TYR A 268 -8.01 -12.86 22.64
N GLY A 269 -9.21 -12.91 22.02
CA GLY A 269 -9.98 -11.72 21.59
C GLY A 269 -9.23 -10.79 20.64
N ASN A 270 -9.95 -9.94 19.95
CA ASN A 270 -9.40 -8.85 19.14
C ASN A 270 -9.96 -7.49 19.61
N ALA A 271 -9.42 -6.38 19.13
CA ALA A 271 -9.83 -5.06 19.59
C ALA A 271 -11.33 -4.75 19.32
N PRO A 272 -11.89 -5.02 18.10
CA PRO A 272 -13.32 -4.84 17.84
C PRO A 272 -14.22 -5.68 18.76
N GLU A 273 -13.87 -6.94 19.00
CA GLU A 273 -14.62 -7.81 19.91
C GLU A 273 -14.67 -7.21 21.32
N VAL A 274 -13.49 -6.82 21.85
CA VAL A 274 -13.41 -6.24 23.19
C VAL A 274 -14.19 -4.93 23.29
N ILE A 275 -14.10 -4.06 22.27
CA ILE A 275 -14.84 -2.79 22.22
C ILE A 275 -16.37 -3.09 22.14
N SER A 276 -16.79 -4.07 21.33
CA SER A 276 -18.20 -4.43 21.19
C SER A 276 -18.88 -4.87 22.50
N THR A 277 -18.10 -5.50 23.42
CA THR A 277 -18.62 -5.91 24.73
C THR A 277 -19.04 -4.73 25.62
N ARG A 278 -18.65 -3.53 25.26
CA ARG A 278 -19.01 -2.31 26.01
C ARG A 278 -20.37 -1.75 25.59
N ALA A 279 -20.93 -2.21 24.48
CA ALA A 279 -22.30 -1.84 24.07
C ALA A 279 -23.33 -2.36 25.07
N ASP A 280 -24.47 -1.67 25.17
CA ASP A 280 -25.56 -2.08 26.06
C ASP A 280 -26.19 -3.40 25.61
N ILE A 281 -26.22 -3.62 24.30
CA ILE A 281 -26.69 -4.87 23.70
C ILE A 281 -25.67 -5.29 22.63
N THR A 282 -25.12 -6.48 22.78
CA THR A 282 -24.25 -7.11 21.79
C THR A 282 -24.86 -8.41 21.31
N ARG A 283 -24.87 -8.62 19.99
CA ARG A 283 -25.34 -9.85 19.34
C ARG A 283 -24.37 -10.25 18.25
N PHE A 284 -23.91 -11.49 18.29
CA PHE A 284 -23.12 -12.12 17.24
C PHE A 284 -24.00 -13.14 16.53
N ALA A 285 -23.93 -13.20 15.20
CA ALA A 285 -24.68 -14.14 14.39
C ALA A 285 -24.21 -15.58 14.62
N THR A 286 -22.90 -15.74 14.85
CA THR A 286 -22.25 -17.04 15.08
C THR A 286 -21.88 -17.16 16.55
N ILE A 287 -22.69 -17.88 17.32
CA ILE A 287 -22.48 -18.06 18.78
C ILE A 287 -21.66 -19.31 19.10
N ASN A 288 -21.69 -20.32 18.24
CA ASN A 288 -21.00 -21.59 18.42
C ASN A 288 -20.08 -21.93 17.27
N ASP A 289 -18.97 -22.61 17.59
CA ASP A 289 -17.98 -23.24 16.70
C ASP A 289 -18.57 -24.27 15.69
N SER A 290 -19.81 -24.13 15.24
CA SER A 290 -20.37 -25.03 14.25
C SER A 290 -19.86 -24.65 12.87
N TYR A 291 -18.71 -25.20 12.54
CA TYR A 291 -17.93 -25.09 11.29
C TYR A 291 -18.67 -25.50 10.00
N THR A 292 -19.99 -25.68 10.03
CA THR A 292 -20.73 -26.26 8.92
C THR A 292 -21.75 -25.33 8.26
N ASN A 293 -22.05 -24.16 8.83
CA ASN A 293 -23.01 -23.23 8.25
C ASN A 293 -22.31 -21.93 7.82
N GLU A 294 -22.26 -21.71 6.51
CA GLU A 294 -21.93 -20.41 5.95
C GLU A 294 -22.99 -19.41 6.41
N THR A 295 -22.58 -18.40 7.19
CA THR A 295 -23.46 -17.33 7.63
C THR A 295 -23.21 -16.10 6.75
N TYR A 296 -24.20 -15.71 5.98
CA TYR A 296 -24.17 -14.50 5.17
C TYR A 296 -24.63 -13.29 5.99
N ASP A 297 -24.17 -12.10 5.65
CA ASP A 297 -24.44 -10.87 6.40
C ASP A 297 -25.92 -10.53 6.55
N GLU A 298 -26.78 -11.03 5.66
CA GLU A 298 -28.24 -10.88 5.80
C GLU A 298 -28.80 -11.46 7.10
N ILE A 299 -28.06 -12.32 7.81
CA ILE A 299 -28.48 -12.85 9.12
C ILE A 299 -28.63 -11.75 10.17
N LEU A 300 -27.94 -10.63 9.99
CA LEU A 300 -28.05 -9.47 10.88
C LEU A 300 -29.43 -8.80 10.79
N LEU A 301 -30.13 -8.96 9.66
CA LEU A 301 -31.43 -8.34 9.43
C LEU A 301 -32.53 -8.95 10.35
N PRO A 302 -32.76 -10.28 10.38
CA PRO A 302 -33.69 -10.86 11.34
C PRO A 302 -33.22 -10.72 12.79
N LEU A 303 -31.92 -10.69 13.08
CA LEU A 303 -31.43 -10.41 14.43
C LEU A 303 -31.82 -9.01 14.89
N PHE A 304 -31.75 -8.02 14.03
CA PHE A 304 -32.21 -6.67 14.28
C PHE A 304 -33.77 -6.66 14.39
N ASP A 305 -34.45 -7.30 13.46
CA ASP A 305 -35.91 -7.32 13.38
C ASP A 305 -36.59 -7.99 14.60
N ASN A 306 -35.94 -9.00 15.17
CA ASN A 306 -36.46 -9.74 16.35
C ASN A 306 -36.19 -8.99 17.68
N MET A 307 -35.42 -7.91 17.67
CA MET A 307 -35.26 -7.07 18.83
C MET A 307 -36.49 -6.12 18.97
N GLN A 308 -37.63 -6.67 19.43
CA GLN A 308 -38.92 -5.95 19.47
C GLN A 308 -38.86 -4.62 20.23
N ASP A 309 -38.10 -4.55 21.31
CA ASP A 309 -37.87 -3.30 22.06
C ASP A 309 -37.15 -2.24 21.24
N ILE A 310 -36.31 -2.65 20.32
CA ILE A 310 -35.55 -1.75 19.43
C ILE A 310 -36.48 -1.18 18.35
N LYS A 311 -37.36 -1.97 17.73
CA LYS A 311 -38.32 -1.46 16.74
C LYS A 311 -39.27 -0.41 17.31
N SER A 312 -39.72 -0.61 18.55
CA SER A 312 -40.53 0.40 19.23
C SER A 312 -39.79 1.68 19.55
N GLN A 313 -38.51 1.59 19.92
CA GLN A 313 -37.64 2.71 20.22
C GLN A 313 -37.18 3.46 18.97
N ALA A 314 -36.91 2.74 17.87
CA ALA A 314 -36.46 3.35 16.61
C ALA A 314 -37.52 4.25 15.95
N LYS A 315 -38.77 4.05 16.24
CA LYS A 315 -39.93 4.88 15.76
C LYS A 315 -40.27 6.05 16.69
N SER A 316 -39.67 6.13 17.86
CA SER A 316 -39.89 7.22 18.82
C SER A 316 -38.90 8.35 18.58
N THR A 317 -39.39 9.58 18.44
CA THR A 317 -38.58 10.79 18.36
C THR A 317 -37.78 11.07 19.63
N ASP A 318 -38.16 10.45 20.75
CA ASP A 318 -37.49 10.62 22.06
C ASP A 318 -36.39 9.55 22.31
N SER A 319 -36.26 8.55 21.44
CA SER A 319 -35.23 7.50 21.59
C SER A 319 -33.88 7.96 21.04
N LYS A 320 -32.82 7.72 21.81
CA LYS A 320 -31.44 8.03 21.46
C LYS A 320 -30.71 6.71 21.29
N ASN A 321 -30.68 6.20 20.07
CA ASN A 321 -30.11 4.90 19.79
C ASN A 321 -28.90 5.01 18.84
N THR A 322 -27.87 4.21 19.11
CA THR A 322 -26.80 3.93 18.14
C THR A 322 -26.76 2.46 17.85
N TYR A 323 -26.79 2.11 16.56
CA TYR A 323 -26.70 0.76 16.06
C TYR A 323 -25.42 0.60 15.28
N ILE A 324 -24.62 -0.41 15.62
CA ILE A 324 -23.42 -0.77 14.90
C ILE A 324 -23.66 -2.13 14.26
N PHE A 325 -23.57 -2.20 12.93
CA PHE A 325 -23.57 -3.43 12.16
C PHE A 325 -22.16 -3.72 11.69
N HIS A 326 -21.58 -4.83 12.13
CA HIS A 326 -20.22 -5.24 11.74
C HIS A 326 -20.32 -6.44 10.83
N LEU A 327 -20.05 -6.19 9.54
CA LEU A 327 -20.25 -7.17 8.47
C LEU A 327 -19.03 -8.09 8.32
N MET A 328 -19.21 -9.28 7.76
CA MET A 328 -18.17 -10.09 7.18
C MET A 328 -17.79 -9.57 5.76
N GLY A 329 -18.66 -8.82 5.14
CA GLY A 329 -18.45 -8.07 3.92
C GLY A 329 -17.89 -8.89 2.76
N THR A 330 -16.78 -8.40 2.21
CA THR A 330 -16.10 -9.01 1.07
C THR A 330 -14.75 -9.65 1.47
N HIS A 331 -14.67 -10.19 2.68
CA HIS A 331 -13.48 -10.87 3.19
C HIS A 331 -13.03 -12.03 2.27
N LEU A 332 -11.74 -12.28 2.18
CA LEU A 332 -11.10 -13.29 1.33
C LEU A 332 -11.82 -14.66 1.43
N HIS A 333 -11.73 -15.46 0.36
CA HIS A 333 -12.62 -16.55 -0.01
C HIS A 333 -14.02 -16.06 -0.39
N TYR A 334 -14.02 -15.12 -1.30
CA TYR A 334 -15.18 -14.36 -1.76
C TYR A 334 -16.39 -15.21 -2.11
N ILE A 335 -16.20 -16.45 -2.64
CA ILE A 335 -17.28 -17.40 -2.95
C ILE A 335 -18.15 -17.75 -1.74
N HIS A 336 -17.64 -17.63 -0.52
CA HIS A 336 -18.35 -17.90 0.72
C HIS A 336 -19.01 -16.64 1.32
N ARG A 337 -18.92 -15.50 0.66
CA ARG A 337 -19.45 -14.23 1.16
C ARG A 337 -20.83 -13.89 0.62
N TYR A 338 -21.36 -14.66 -0.32
CA TYR A 338 -22.69 -14.44 -0.92
C TYR A 338 -23.42 -15.75 -1.19
N PRO A 339 -24.76 -15.76 -1.09
CA PRO A 339 -25.54 -16.93 -1.47
C PRO A 339 -25.61 -17.08 -2.99
N LYS A 340 -25.86 -18.29 -3.46
CA LYS A 340 -25.88 -18.63 -4.89
C LYS A 340 -26.77 -17.73 -5.76
N ALA A 341 -27.79 -17.12 -5.19
CA ALA A 341 -28.66 -16.18 -5.90
C ALA A 341 -27.93 -14.91 -6.36
N PHE A 342 -26.78 -14.61 -5.75
CA PHE A 342 -25.91 -13.49 -6.09
C PHE A 342 -24.67 -13.89 -6.92
N ASP A 343 -24.61 -15.13 -7.40
CA ASP A 343 -23.56 -15.59 -8.34
C ASP A 343 -23.94 -15.13 -9.77
N VAL A 344 -23.89 -13.82 -9.98
CA VAL A 344 -24.39 -13.12 -11.17
C VAL A 344 -23.29 -12.88 -12.19
N PHE A 345 -22.15 -12.32 -11.74
CA PHE A 345 -21.02 -12.01 -12.61
C PHE A 345 -20.21 -13.26 -12.91
N THR A 346 -19.80 -13.38 -14.16
CA THR A 346 -19.04 -14.50 -14.70
C THR A 346 -17.74 -14.03 -15.34
N PRO A 347 -16.74 -14.91 -15.57
CA PRO A 347 -15.56 -14.56 -16.34
C PRO A 347 -15.85 -13.93 -17.71
N GLN A 348 -16.98 -14.31 -18.34
CA GLN A 348 -17.38 -13.74 -19.63
C GLN A 348 -17.76 -12.26 -19.53
N ASP A 349 -18.30 -11.82 -18.39
CA ASP A 349 -18.62 -10.40 -18.17
C ASP A 349 -17.33 -9.57 -18.08
N LEU A 350 -16.29 -10.07 -17.42
CA LEU A 350 -14.98 -9.43 -17.41
C LEU A 350 -14.37 -9.33 -18.81
N ILE A 351 -14.49 -10.39 -19.62
CA ILE A 351 -13.97 -10.43 -20.99
C ILE A 351 -14.73 -9.42 -21.87
N SER A 352 -16.06 -9.40 -21.81
CA SER A 352 -16.88 -8.54 -22.65
C SER A 352 -16.75 -7.05 -22.34
N HIS A 353 -16.36 -6.71 -21.11
CA HIS A 353 -16.09 -5.33 -20.68
C HIS A 353 -14.60 -4.98 -20.66
N ASN A 354 -13.74 -5.82 -21.24
CA ASN A 354 -12.28 -5.64 -21.27
C ASN A 354 -11.63 -5.51 -19.87
N LEU A 355 -12.17 -6.21 -18.88
CA LEU A 355 -11.68 -6.23 -17.49
C LEU A 355 -10.86 -7.48 -17.16
N HIS A 356 -10.43 -8.23 -18.19
CA HIS A 356 -9.76 -9.53 -18.09
C HIS A 356 -8.23 -9.44 -18.16
N THR A 357 -7.67 -8.28 -17.88
CA THR A 357 -6.22 -8.04 -17.80
C THR A 357 -5.82 -7.71 -16.38
N LEU A 358 -4.53 -7.80 -16.07
CA LEU A 358 -3.97 -7.32 -14.79
C LEU A 358 -4.12 -5.78 -14.64
N ALA A 359 -4.66 -5.10 -15.63
CA ALA A 359 -5.13 -3.73 -15.52
C ALA A 359 -6.56 -3.61 -16.04
N PRO A 360 -7.31 -2.67 -15.50
CA PRO A 360 -8.61 -2.33 -16.04
C PRO A 360 -8.55 -1.57 -17.38
N TYR A 361 -7.34 -1.32 -17.90
CA TYR A 361 -7.13 -0.66 -19.19
C TYR A 361 -6.44 -1.60 -20.18
N PRO A 362 -7.21 -2.34 -20.99
CA PRO A 362 -6.68 -3.35 -21.90
C PRO A 362 -5.73 -2.81 -22.98
N ALA A 363 -5.78 -1.51 -23.27
CA ALA A 363 -4.86 -0.88 -24.22
C ALA A 363 -3.39 -0.86 -23.77
N ILE A 364 -3.12 -1.14 -22.49
CA ILE A 364 -1.84 -0.93 -21.83
C ILE A 364 -1.17 -2.25 -21.41
N SER A 365 -1.94 -3.32 -21.21
CA SER A 365 -1.41 -4.64 -20.82
C SER A 365 -1.83 -5.75 -21.76
N ASN A 366 -0.86 -6.58 -22.15
CA ASN A 366 -1.11 -7.83 -22.87
C ASN A 366 -1.20 -9.03 -21.91
N THR A 367 -1.08 -8.81 -20.59
CA THR A 367 -1.12 -9.89 -19.61
C THR A 367 -2.56 -10.19 -19.25
N LEU A 368 -3.09 -11.24 -19.88
CA LEU A 368 -4.44 -11.73 -19.60
C LEU A 368 -4.49 -12.47 -18.27
N LEU A 369 -5.57 -12.26 -17.54
CA LEU A 369 -5.89 -13.08 -16.37
C LEU A 369 -6.19 -14.51 -16.81
N ASN A 370 -5.64 -15.47 -16.07
CA ASN A 370 -5.99 -16.88 -16.27
C ASN A 370 -7.37 -17.19 -15.67
N ASN A 371 -7.90 -18.39 -15.97
CA ASN A 371 -9.24 -18.79 -15.55
C ASN A 371 -9.44 -18.77 -14.02
N ALA A 372 -8.40 -19.05 -13.24
CA ALA A 372 -8.49 -19.01 -11.77
C ALA A 372 -8.59 -17.56 -11.25
N GLN A 373 -7.76 -16.68 -11.80
CA GLN A 373 -7.77 -15.24 -11.48
C GLN A 373 -9.08 -14.58 -11.90
N LEU A 374 -9.60 -14.89 -13.10
CA LEU A 374 -10.90 -14.41 -13.57
C LEU A 374 -12.02 -14.86 -12.63
N ARG A 375 -12.00 -16.12 -12.18
CA ARG A 375 -12.98 -16.63 -11.23
C ARG A 375 -12.90 -15.87 -9.91
N THR A 376 -11.73 -15.76 -9.30
CA THR A 376 -11.56 -15.02 -8.03
C THR A 376 -12.05 -13.57 -8.15
N LYS A 377 -11.76 -12.92 -9.28
CA LYS A 377 -12.21 -11.54 -9.53
C LYS A 377 -13.73 -11.45 -9.65
N THR A 378 -14.39 -12.41 -10.32
CA THR A 378 -15.86 -12.45 -10.39
C THR A 378 -16.52 -12.80 -9.07
N GLU A 379 -15.91 -13.69 -8.28
CA GLU A 379 -16.37 -13.98 -6.92
C GLU A 379 -16.34 -12.71 -6.04
N TYR A 380 -15.29 -11.89 -6.17
CA TYR A 380 -15.23 -10.59 -5.48
C TYR A 380 -16.31 -9.63 -5.94
N LEU A 381 -16.60 -9.54 -7.25
CA LEU A 381 -17.69 -8.70 -7.78
C LEU A 381 -19.06 -9.14 -7.26
N ASN A 382 -19.29 -10.44 -7.16
CA ASN A 382 -20.51 -11.01 -6.62
C ASN A 382 -20.65 -10.74 -5.11
N ALA A 383 -19.54 -10.76 -4.37
CA ALA A 383 -19.52 -10.37 -2.97
C ALA A 383 -19.83 -8.86 -2.78
N ILE A 384 -19.31 -7.99 -3.65
CA ILE A 384 -19.66 -6.55 -3.67
C ILE A 384 -21.15 -6.35 -3.97
N LEU A 385 -21.71 -7.07 -4.95
CA LEU A 385 -23.14 -7.00 -5.29
C LEU A 385 -24.03 -7.44 -4.11
N TYR A 386 -23.60 -8.46 -3.38
CA TYR A 386 -24.30 -8.92 -2.19
C TYR A 386 -24.18 -7.94 -1.03
N ASN A 387 -23.00 -7.32 -0.85
CA ASN A 387 -22.79 -6.26 0.13
C ASN A 387 -23.69 -5.03 -0.15
N ASP A 388 -23.86 -4.64 -1.43
CA ASP A 388 -24.82 -3.61 -1.87
C ASP A 388 -26.25 -3.95 -1.41
N TYR A 389 -26.66 -5.20 -1.58
CA TYR A 389 -27.98 -5.69 -1.11
C TYR A 389 -28.10 -5.55 0.40
N VAL A 390 -27.15 -6.08 1.17
CA VAL A 390 -27.24 -6.10 2.64
C VAL A 390 -27.23 -4.69 3.21
N VAL A 391 -26.32 -3.83 2.75
CA VAL A 391 -26.25 -2.43 3.20
C VAL A 391 -27.54 -1.68 2.88
N SER A 392 -28.09 -1.88 1.69
CA SER A 392 -29.38 -1.27 1.31
C SER A 392 -30.55 -1.78 2.14
N GLU A 393 -30.57 -3.06 2.50
CA GLU A 393 -31.60 -3.63 3.37
C GLU A 393 -31.50 -3.13 4.83
N ILE A 394 -30.29 -2.87 5.31
CA ILE A 394 -30.11 -2.19 6.59
C ILE A 394 -30.66 -0.76 6.50
N ILE A 395 -30.30 0.00 5.46
CA ILE A 395 -30.79 1.38 5.26
C ILE A 395 -32.32 1.42 5.20
N GLU A 396 -32.95 0.49 4.48
CA GLU A 396 -34.41 0.44 4.33
C GLU A 396 -35.14 0.31 5.67
N ARG A 397 -34.52 -0.34 6.67
CA ARG A 397 -35.09 -0.49 8.03
C ARG A 397 -35.13 0.81 8.80
N PHE A 398 -34.34 1.80 8.42
CA PHE A 398 -34.28 3.10 9.05
C PHE A 398 -34.91 4.23 8.23
N LYS A 399 -35.45 3.93 7.07
CA LYS A 399 -35.98 4.90 6.10
C LYS A 399 -37.15 5.73 6.64
N GLU A 400 -38.04 5.10 7.41
CA GLU A 400 -39.28 5.72 7.93
C GLU A 400 -39.06 6.44 9.29
N SER A 401 -37.83 6.53 9.78
CA SER A 401 -37.50 7.13 11.05
C SER A 401 -36.43 8.23 10.86
N ASP A 402 -36.31 9.14 11.84
CA ASP A 402 -35.24 10.14 11.86
C ASP A 402 -33.90 9.43 12.02
N SER A 403 -33.24 9.16 10.91
CA SER A 403 -32.05 8.32 10.91
C SER A 403 -30.96 8.81 9.98
N ILE A 404 -29.72 8.67 10.45
CA ILE A 404 -28.51 8.83 9.67
C ILE A 404 -27.75 7.51 9.72
N VAL A 405 -27.37 7.00 8.54
CA VAL A 405 -26.64 5.73 8.39
C VAL A 405 -25.28 6.01 7.74
N ILE A 406 -24.22 5.67 8.43
CA ILE A 406 -22.85 5.81 7.98
C ILE A 406 -22.33 4.42 7.60
N TYR A 407 -21.80 4.26 6.40
CA TYR A 407 -21.06 3.07 5.97
C TYR A 407 -19.60 3.41 5.76
N LEU A 408 -18.72 2.62 6.34
CA LEU A 408 -17.27 2.69 6.16
C LEU A 408 -16.72 1.27 6.15
N SER A 409 -15.97 0.89 5.09
CA SER A 409 -15.18 -0.35 5.14
C SER A 409 -13.92 -0.11 5.95
N ASP A 410 -13.49 -1.12 6.67
CA ASP A 410 -12.25 -1.09 7.45
C ASP A 410 -11.03 -0.99 6.53
N HIS A 411 -10.86 -1.88 5.56
CA HIS A 411 -9.86 -1.84 4.50
C HIS A 411 -10.43 -2.37 3.19
N GLY A 412 -9.62 -2.42 2.15
CA GLY A 412 -9.93 -3.04 0.86
C GLY A 412 -9.05 -4.26 0.60
N ASP A 413 -9.35 -4.98 -0.48
CA ASP A 413 -8.54 -6.05 -1.04
C ASP A 413 -8.02 -5.66 -2.42
N GLU A 414 -6.75 -5.95 -2.72
CA GLU A 414 -6.25 -6.02 -4.08
C GLU A 414 -6.71 -7.33 -4.71
N VAL A 415 -7.27 -7.29 -5.92
CA VAL A 415 -7.82 -8.48 -6.60
C VAL A 415 -7.32 -8.52 -8.03
N TYR A 416 -6.04 -8.89 -8.21
CA TYR A 416 -5.37 -8.88 -9.51
C TYR A 416 -5.51 -7.53 -10.23
N ASP A 417 -5.30 -6.44 -9.50
CA ASP A 417 -5.46 -5.09 -10.04
C ASP A 417 -4.31 -4.72 -10.97
N PHE A 418 -3.07 -5.04 -10.60
CA PHE A 418 -1.90 -4.75 -11.41
C PHE A 418 -0.78 -5.82 -11.29
N ARG A 419 -0.96 -6.82 -10.44
CA ARG A 419 -0.01 -7.93 -10.23
C ARG A 419 -0.76 -9.23 -9.92
N ASP A 420 -0.03 -10.33 -9.91
CA ASP A 420 -0.57 -11.67 -9.56
C ASP A 420 -0.72 -11.80 -8.03
N PHE A 421 -1.69 -11.06 -7.49
CA PHE A 421 -2.02 -11.09 -6.05
C PHE A 421 -3.50 -10.79 -5.82
N ALA A 422 -4.11 -11.51 -4.87
CA ALA A 422 -5.44 -11.25 -4.33
C ALA A 422 -5.39 -11.28 -2.80
N GLY A 423 -6.02 -10.29 -2.15
CA GLY A 423 -6.05 -10.11 -0.70
C GLY A 423 -5.40 -8.81 -0.25
N HIS A 424 -4.95 -8.77 1.00
CA HIS A 424 -4.35 -7.59 1.61
C HIS A 424 -3.11 -7.95 2.46
N THR A 425 -2.13 -7.05 2.50
CA THR A 425 -0.98 -7.13 3.41
C THR A 425 -0.21 -5.81 3.39
N GLU A 426 0.27 -5.34 4.53
CA GLU A 426 1.05 -4.10 4.60
C GLU A 426 2.43 -4.20 3.95
N SER A 427 3.05 -5.38 3.96
CA SER A 427 4.39 -5.59 3.39
C SER A 427 4.46 -5.36 1.88
N MET A 428 3.35 -5.54 1.18
CA MET A 428 3.20 -5.27 -0.24
C MET A 428 2.17 -4.16 -0.50
N GLY A 429 1.94 -3.30 0.48
CA GLY A 429 0.86 -2.33 0.50
C GLY A 429 0.66 -1.58 -0.80
N SER A 430 -0.56 -1.62 -1.32
CA SER A 430 -1.01 -0.86 -2.47
C SER A 430 -2.24 -0.02 -2.11
N ARG A 431 -2.55 0.97 -2.95
CA ARG A 431 -3.75 1.79 -2.74
C ARG A 431 -5.04 0.98 -2.73
N PHE A 432 -5.08 -0.14 -3.43
CA PHE A 432 -6.26 -1.02 -3.50
C PHE A 432 -6.64 -1.62 -2.16
N MET A 433 -5.66 -1.82 -1.30
CA MET A 433 -5.86 -2.36 0.03
C MET A 433 -6.38 -1.33 1.04
N ILE A 434 -6.35 -0.03 0.69
CA ILE A 434 -6.70 1.06 1.61
C ILE A 434 -7.74 2.04 1.06
N GLU A 435 -8.02 2.07 -0.24
CA GLU A 435 -9.07 2.92 -0.80
C GLU A 435 -10.43 2.30 -0.53
N VAL A 436 -11.10 2.82 0.48
CA VAL A 436 -12.35 2.26 1.01
C VAL A 436 -13.55 3.13 0.65
N PRO A 437 -14.74 2.53 0.47
CA PRO A 437 -15.98 3.29 0.37
C PRO A 437 -16.34 3.91 1.71
N PHE A 438 -16.72 5.18 1.65
CA PHE A 438 -17.33 5.91 2.75
C PHE A 438 -18.55 6.65 2.24
N MET A 439 -19.70 6.44 2.90
CA MET A 439 -20.95 7.05 2.47
C MET A 439 -21.89 7.28 3.65
N ILE A 440 -22.76 8.28 3.53
CA ILE A 440 -23.72 8.66 4.54
C ILE A 440 -25.10 8.76 3.91
N TYR A 441 -26.02 7.94 4.37
CA TYR A 441 -27.45 8.02 4.06
C TYR A 441 -28.16 8.82 5.13
N MET A 442 -29.11 9.64 4.72
CA MET A 442 -30.00 10.38 5.61
C MET A 442 -31.45 10.20 5.15
N SER A 443 -32.34 9.79 6.07
CA SER A 443 -33.76 9.67 5.79
C SER A 443 -34.36 11.03 5.44
N GLU A 444 -35.50 11.06 4.73
CA GLU A 444 -36.20 12.31 4.40
C GLU A 444 -36.59 13.10 5.66
N SER A 445 -37.03 12.39 6.70
CA SER A 445 -37.35 12.98 7.98
C SER A 445 -36.11 13.62 8.63
N PHE A 446 -34.98 12.90 8.63
CA PHE A 446 -33.72 13.43 9.18
C PHE A 446 -33.24 14.67 8.42
N LYS A 447 -33.28 14.67 7.09
CA LYS A 447 -32.88 15.83 6.28
C LYS A 447 -33.75 17.06 6.56
N SER A 448 -35.05 16.84 6.79
CA SER A 448 -35.98 17.90 7.13
C SER A 448 -35.72 18.52 8.50
N HIS A 449 -35.36 17.70 9.50
CA HIS A 449 -35.12 18.17 10.86
C HIS A 449 -33.70 18.72 11.07
N TYR A 450 -32.70 18.25 10.27
CA TYR A 450 -31.29 18.58 10.46
C TYR A 450 -30.60 19.06 9.17
N PRO A 451 -31.14 20.11 8.50
CA PRO A 451 -30.60 20.56 7.22
C PRO A 451 -29.14 21.06 7.31
N GLU A 452 -28.71 21.52 8.48
CA GLU A 452 -27.33 21.93 8.71
C GLU A 452 -26.36 20.73 8.71
N ILE A 453 -26.80 19.56 9.17
CA ILE A 453 -26.00 18.33 9.08
C ILE A 453 -25.87 17.90 7.63
N VAL A 454 -26.97 17.93 6.86
CA VAL A 454 -26.97 17.66 5.42
C VAL A 454 -25.94 18.54 4.71
N LYS A 455 -25.93 19.84 5.04
CA LYS A 455 -24.98 20.80 4.47
C LYS A 455 -23.53 20.47 4.85
N LYS A 456 -23.25 20.18 6.13
CA LYS A 456 -21.91 19.78 6.61
C LYS A 456 -21.39 18.54 5.82
N VAL A 457 -22.22 17.53 5.67
CA VAL A 457 -21.88 16.28 4.95
C VAL A 457 -21.63 16.55 3.47
N GLN A 458 -22.48 17.38 2.84
CA GLN A 458 -22.34 17.72 1.42
C GLN A 458 -21.06 18.51 1.12
N GLU A 459 -20.67 19.43 2.01
CA GLU A 459 -19.45 20.25 1.87
C GLU A 459 -18.17 19.45 2.12
N ALA A 460 -18.28 18.29 2.79
CA ALA A 460 -17.14 17.46 3.16
C ALA A 460 -16.83 16.33 2.16
N LYS A 461 -17.77 15.96 1.28
CA LYS A 461 -17.74 14.74 0.48
C LYS A 461 -16.51 14.56 -0.41
N ASP A 462 -15.88 15.66 -0.84
CA ASP A 462 -14.73 15.63 -1.76
C ASP A 462 -13.40 15.96 -1.07
N LYS A 463 -13.40 16.12 0.27
CA LYS A 463 -12.17 16.36 1.03
C LYS A 463 -11.39 15.05 1.22
N PRO A 464 -10.04 15.10 1.16
CA PRO A 464 -9.21 13.94 1.48
C PRO A 464 -9.38 13.56 2.95
N PHE A 465 -9.56 12.26 3.23
CA PHE A 465 -9.77 11.75 4.58
C PHE A 465 -9.06 10.42 4.81
N MET A 466 -8.51 10.23 6.00
CA MET A 466 -8.00 8.94 6.47
C MET A 466 -8.79 8.52 7.70
N SER A 467 -9.26 7.27 7.72
CA SER A 467 -10.25 6.81 8.69
C SER A 467 -9.75 6.70 10.14
N ASP A 468 -8.46 6.90 10.40
CA ASP A 468 -7.96 7.04 11.78
C ASP A 468 -8.38 8.38 12.44
N ASP A 469 -8.99 9.28 11.67
CA ASP A 469 -9.64 10.50 12.15
C ASP A 469 -11.15 10.35 12.33
N PHE A 470 -11.71 9.13 12.09
CA PHE A 470 -13.15 8.90 12.09
C PHE A 470 -13.82 9.30 13.40
N ILE A 471 -13.22 8.98 14.56
CA ILE A 471 -13.81 9.34 15.85
C ILE A 471 -13.98 10.85 16.01
N HIS A 472 -13.01 11.65 15.56
CA HIS A 472 -13.08 13.11 15.58
C HIS A 472 -14.20 13.64 14.67
N ALA A 473 -14.31 13.08 13.45
CA ALA A 473 -15.36 13.43 12.51
C ALA A 473 -16.74 13.02 13.03
N PHE A 474 -16.86 11.83 13.59
CA PHE A 474 -18.12 11.35 14.17
C PHE A 474 -18.60 12.26 15.32
N LEU A 475 -17.73 12.58 16.26
CA LEU A 475 -18.10 13.41 17.42
C LEU A 475 -18.53 14.82 17.00
N ASP A 476 -17.83 15.44 16.05
CA ASP A 476 -18.19 16.76 15.52
C ASP A 476 -19.52 16.73 14.74
N LEU A 477 -19.75 15.69 13.94
CA LEU A 477 -20.99 15.54 13.18
C LEU A 477 -22.22 15.49 14.09
N PHE A 478 -22.08 14.87 15.26
CA PHE A 478 -23.14 14.65 16.21
C PHE A 478 -23.10 15.60 17.42
N ASP A 479 -22.33 16.69 17.34
CA ASP A 479 -22.21 17.71 18.38
C ASP A 479 -21.87 17.13 19.77
N ILE A 480 -21.03 16.09 19.80
CA ILE A 480 -20.53 15.46 21.03
C ILE A 480 -19.13 16.00 21.32
N SER A 481 -18.96 16.67 22.44
CA SER A 481 -17.65 17.12 22.91
C SER A 481 -16.98 16.07 23.79
N ALA A 482 -15.72 15.78 23.52
CA ALA A 482 -14.84 14.95 24.34
C ALA A 482 -13.48 15.64 24.47
N GLN A 483 -12.80 15.42 25.60
CA GLN A 483 -11.54 16.11 25.92
C GLN A 483 -10.46 15.87 24.85
N ASP A 484 -10.39 14.64 24.30
CA ASP A 484 -9.38 14.24 23.31
C ASP A 484 -9.80 14.56 21.87
N SER A 485 -10.97 15.19 21.67
CA SER A 485 -11.46 15.59 20.35
C SER A 485 -10.65 16.76 19.80
N ILE A 486 -10.19 16.64 18.55
CA ILE A 486 -9.37 17.64 17.86
C ILE A 486 -10.11 18.13 16.62
N GLN A 487 -10.49 19.42 16.59
CA GLN A 487 -11.28 20.02 15.51
C GLN A 487 -10.58 19.96 14.13
N SER A 488 -9.27 20.15 14.10
CA SER A 488 -8.50 20.09 12.86
C SER A 488 -8.40 18.67 12.25
N ARG A 489 -8.86 17.64 12.98
CA ARG A 489 -8.95 16.25 12.52
C ARG A 489 -10.38 15.85 12.11
N SER A 490 -11.37 16.69 12.39
CA SER A 490 -12.74 16.43 11.97
C SER A 490 -12.96 16.85 10.52
N LEU A 491 -13.32 15.89 9.67
CA LEU A 491 -13.70 16.10 8.27
C LEU A 491 -14.84 17.14 8.11
N PHE A 492 -15.71 17.26 9.11
CA PHE A 492 -16.89 18.15 9.13
C PHE A 492 -16.61 19.50 9.74
N SER A 493 -15.45 19.70 10.34
CA SER A 493 -15.05 20.99 10.92
C SER A 493 -14.61 21.98 9.83
N LYS A 494 -14.80 23.28 10.14
CA LYS A 494 -14.24 24.37 9.34
C LYS A 494 -12.72 24.47 9.46
N ASP A 495 -12.18 23.98 10.58
CA ASP A 495 -10.75 23.97 10.88
C ASP A 495 -10.06 22.69 10.40
N TYR A 496 -10.73 21.87 9.61
CA TYR A 496 -10.18 20.61 9.11
C TYR A 496 -8.89 20.82 8.33
N ASN A 497 -7.85 20.06 8.72
CA ASN A 497 -6.56 20.07 8.02
C ASN A 497 -6.58 19.07 6.84
N ASP A 498 -7.01 19.51 5.69
CA ASP A 498 -7.04 18.72 4.44
C ASP A 498 -5.66 18.44 3.85
N LYS A 499 -4.60 19.02 4.44
CA LYS A 499 -3.19 18.79 4.06
C LYS A 499 -2.47 17.82 4.99
N ARG A 500 -3.20 17.19 5.92
CA ARG A 500 -2.63 16.16 6.77
C ARG A 500 -2.05 15.04 5.91
N MET A 501 -0.80 14.67 6.19
CA MET A 501 -0.14 13.54 5.54
C MET A 501 -0.89 12.24 5.82
N ARG A 502 -1.28 11.51 4.80
CA ARG A 502 -1.97 10.22 4.89
C ARG A 502 -0.96 9.09 4.65
N ILE A 503 -0.58 8.41 5.73
CA ILE A 503 0.51 7.42 5.71
C ILE A 503 -0.05 6.00 5.74
N PHE A 504 0.42 5.17 4.80
CA PHE A 504 0.19 3.72 4.79
C PHE A 504 1.51 2.98 4.59
N SER A 505 1.82 2.04 5.48
CA SER A 505 3.05 1.24 5.43
C SER A 505 4.33 2.08 5.27
N GLY A 506 4.38 3.24 5.97
CA GLY A 506 5.51 4.17 5.91
C GLY A 506 5.62 5.02 4.64
N LYS A 507 4.65 4.93 3.72
CA LYS A 507 4.59 5.72 2.48
C LYS A 507 3.52 6.79 2.58
N ASP A 508 3.78 7.94 1.99
CA ASP A 508 2.78 9.00 1.83
C ASP A 508 1.81 8.59 0.71
N TYR A 509 0.53 8.35 1.09
CA TYR A 509 -0.47 7.91 0.12
C TYR A 509 -0.64 8.90 -1.04
N ASP A 510 -0.73 10.18 -0.76
CA ASP A 510 -0.99 11.20 -1.78
C ASP A 510 0.18 11.37 -2.76
N LYS A 511 1.42 11.18 -2.29
CA LYS A 511 2.62 11.30 -3.11
C LYS A 511 3.05 9.99 -3.76
N ASP A 512 3.02 8.89 -2.98
CA ASP A 512 3.70 7.66 -3.35
C ASP A 512 2.75 6.57 -3.85
N LEU A 513 1.47 6.54 -3.39
CA LEU A 513 0.54 5.46 -3.70
C LEU A 513 -0.63 5.90 -4.60
N LYS A 514 -1.24 7.04 -4.34
CA LYS A 514 -2.40 7.53 -5.11
C LYS A 514 -2.11 7.69 -6.60
N HIS A 515 -0.90 8.10 -6.93
CA HIS A 515 -0.45 8.29 -8.31
C HIS A 515 0.29 7.08 -8.88
N ASP A 516 0.58 6.06 -8.09
CA ASP A 516 1.20 4.82 -8.54
C ASP A 516 0.19 3.90 -9.25
N ASN A 517 -0.83 4.50 -9.86
CA ASN A 517 -1.90 3.68 -10.36
C ASN A 517 -2.43 4.14 -11.71
N LEU A 518 -2.47 3.17 -12.60
CA LEU A 518 -3.12 3.22 -13.90
C LEU A 518 -4.63 3.43 -13.86
N LEU A 519 -5.24 3.31 -12.68
CA LEU A 519 -6.68 3.34 -12.48
C LEU A 519 -7.22 4.72 -12.17
N ASN A 520 -6.38 5.76 -12.22
CA ASN A 520 -6.97 7.07 -12.29
C ASN A 520 -7.78 7.15 -13.59
N GLN A 521 -8.90 7.82 -13.56
CA GLN A 521 -9.83 7.96 -14.69
C GLN A 521 -9.18 8.54 -15.97
N SER A 522 -7.97 9.08 -15.89
CA SER A 522 -7.20 9.60 -16.99
C SER A 522 -6.35 8.57 -17.71
N GLY A 523 -6.22 7.33 -17.20
CA GLY A 523 -5.38 6.29 -17.79
C GLY A 523 -3.88 6.56 -17.71
N MET A 524 -3.42 7.41 -16.79
CA MET A 524 -2.01 7.72 -16.61
C MET A 524 -1.26 6.59 -15.89
N TYR A 525 -0.04 6.33 -16.34
CA TYR A 525 0.89 5.47 -15.63
C TYR A 525 1.36 6.09 -14.31
N PRO A 526 1.77 5.26 -13.32
CA PRO A 526 2.39 5.76 -12.08
C PRO A 526 3.56 6.70 -12.35
N SER A 527 3.83 7.59 -11.41
CA SER A 527 4.87 8.62 -11.50
C SER A 527 6.28 8.10 -11.80
N LYS A 528 6.56 6.83 -11.49
CA LYS A 528 7.83 6.15 -11.80
C LYS A 528 7.94 5.64 -13.23
N ILE A 529 6.84 5.45 -13.94
CA ILE A 529 6.84 4.88 -15.29
C ILE A 529 6.87 6.01 -16.31
N TRP A 530 7.97 6.10 -17.05
CA TRP A 530 8.20 7.11 -18.06
C TRP A 530 8.35 6.48 -19.44
N LEU A 531 7.98 7.23 -20.50
CA LEU A 531 8.11 6.74 -21.86
C LEU A 531 9.52 6.97 -22.40
N HIS A 532 10.09 5.90 -22.95
CA HIS A 532 11.43 5.86 -23.53
C HIS A 532 11.44 6.29 -24.99
N ARG A 533 12.52 6.95 -25.44
CA ARG A 533 12.76 7.36 -26.84
C ARG A 533 11.63 8.18 -27.44
N VAL A 534 11.30 9.28 -26.79
CA VAL A 534 10.29 10.21 -27.31
C VAL A 534 10.97 11.22 -28.25
N ASP A 535 11.51 10.71 -29.37
CA ASP A 535 12.33 11.47 -30.33
C ASP A 535 11.49 12.03 -31.48
N GLU A 536 10.19 12.05 -31.34
CA GLU A 536 9.22 12.61 -32.29
C GLU A 536 8.09 13.35 -31.56
N ILE A 537 7.71 14.53 -32.08
CA ILE A 537 6.60 15.31 -31.52
C ILE A 537 5.30 14.48 -31.51
N GLN A 538 5.04 13.69 -32.56
CA GLN A 538 3.84 12.88 -32.65
C GLN A 538 3.78 11.85 -31.52
N LYS A 539 4.89 11.18 -31.22
CA LYS A 539 4.96 10.23 -30.11
C LYS A 539 4.67 10.90 -28.77
N PHE A 540 5.23 12.09 -28.54
CA PHE A 540 4.90 12.88 -27.36
C PHE A 540 3.41 13.21 -27.29
N MET A 541 2.81 13.70 -28.37
CA MET A 541 1.39 14.08 -28.41
C MET A 541 0.46 12.90 -28.17
N ASP A 542 0.79 11.71 -28.67
CA ASP A 542 -0.02 10.51 -28.51
C ASP A 542 0.00 9.98 -27.05
N PHE A 543 1.07 10.28 -26.32
CA PHE A 543 1.29 9.69 -24.99
C PHE A 543 1.39 10.70 -23.84
N LYS A 544 1.31 12.01 -24.09
CA LYS A 544 1.49 13.06 -23.07
C LYS A 544 0.54 12.96 -21.87
N ASP A 545 -0.62 12.35 -22.07
CA ASP A 545 -1.64 12.19 -21.03
C ASP A 545 -1.56 10.81 -20.33
N LYS A 546 -0.60 9.96 -20.75
CA LYS A 546 -0.42 8.60 -20.18
C LYS A 546 0.79 8.46 -19.27
N TYR A 547 1.84 9.26 -19.50
CA TYR A 547 3.10 9.12 -18.80
C TYR A 547 3.44 10.33 -17.95
N ALA A 548 4.04 10.09 -16.79
CA ALA A 548 4.46 11.15 -15.89
C ALA A 548 5.69 11.91 -16.40
N GLY A 549 6.50 11.27 -17.25
CA GLY A 549 7.70 11.85 -17.82
C GLY A 549 8.11 11.14 -19.11
N PHE A 550 9.06 11.74 -19.81
CA PHE A 550 9.53 11.34 -21.12
C PHE A 550 11.05 11.38 -21.19
N GLU A 551 11.62 10.40 -21.86
CA GLU A 551 13.04 10.40 -22.18
C GLU A 551 13.21 10.76 -23.66
N ILE A 552 14.21 11.57 -23.96
CA ILE A 552 14.54 12.12 -25.27
C ILE A 552 16.04 11.97 -25.49
N ASP A 553 16.42 11.30 -26.58
CA ASP A 553 17.81 11.22 -27.03
C ASP A 553 18.27 12.56 -27.64
N VAL A 554 19.40 13.11 -27.20
CA VAL A 554 19.90 14.38 -27.71
C VAL A 554 21.38 14.36 -28.06
N TYR A 555 21.73 15.03 -29.14
CA TYR A 555 23.09 15.33 -29.58
C TYR A 555 23.32 16.85 -29.63
N PHE A 556 24.41 17.32 -29.07
CA PHE A 556 24.78 18.72 -29.18
C PHE A 556 25.66 18.96 -30.42
N LEU A 557 25.26 19.88 -31.28
CA LEU A 557 25.95 20.28 -32.49
C LEU A 557 26.35 21.74 -32.37
N GLU A 558 27.65 22.03 -32.61
CA GLU A 558 28.22 23.37 -32.41
C GLU A 558 28.16 24.26 -33.64
N SER A 559 28.08 23.70 -34.84
CA SER A 559 28.20 24.44 -36.09
C SER A 559 26.98 24.20 -37.01
N PRO A 560 26.48 25.20 -37.74
CA PRO A 560 26.96 26.61 -37.78
C PRO A 560 26.45 27.46 -36.61
N THR A 561 25.39 27.02 -35.91
CA THR A 561 24.86 27.65 -34.71
C THR A 561 24.65 26.53 -33.68
N PRO A 562 25.07 26.68 -32.45
CA PRO A 562 24.93 25.63 -31.43
C PRO A 562 23.45 25.29 -31.15
N TYR A 563 23.10 24.00 -31.16
CA TYR A 563 21.78 23.49 -30.83
C TYR A 563 21.80 22.01 -30.42
N PHE A 564 20.72 21.56 -29.81
CA PHE A 564 20.49 20.13 -29.55
C PHE A 564 19.63 19.52 -30.65
N ASP A 565 20.16 18.52 -31.35
CA ASP A 565 19.44 17.67 -32.29
C ASP A 565 18.79 16.51 -31.54
N VAL A 566 17.57 16.15 -31.87
CA VAL A 566 16.82 15.06 -31.24
C VAL A 566 16.96 13.79 -32.06
N GLY A 567 17.45 12.71 -31.45
CA GLY A 567 17.61 11.39 -32.08
C GLY A 567 18.71 10.55 -31.50
N HIS A 568 18.56 9.22 -31.63
CA HIS A 568 19.44 8.24 -30.97
C HIS A 568 20.85 8.12 -31.59
N ASP A 569 20.98 8.22 -32.94
CA ASP A 569 22.22 7.89 -33.67
C ASP A 569 22.92 9.13 -34.26
N GLY A 570 22.63 10.32 -33.74
CA GLY A 570 23.19 11.58 -34.19
C GLY A 570 22.85 11.93 -35.64
N GLU A 571 23.80 12.53 -36.39
CA GLU A 571 23.56 12.99 -37.76
C GLU A 571 23.03 11.90 -38.71
N LYS A 572 23.26 10.63 -38.43
CA LYS A 572 22.82 9.52 -39.28
C LYS A 572 21.33 9.23 -39.18
N SER A 573 20.72 9.59 -38.09
CA SER A 573 19.28 9.39 -37.85
C SER A 573 18.52 10.69 -37.63
N SER A 574 19.20 11.84 -37.77
CA SER A 574 18.60 13.15 -37.58
C SER A 574 17.43 13.35 -38.55
N ILE A 575 16.31 13.75 -37.99
CA ILE A 575 15.11 14.18 -38.74
C ILE A 575 15.00 15.69 -38.80
N ASN A 576 16.10 16.40 -38.44
CA ASN A 576 16.15 17.86 -38.28
C ASN A 576 15.15 18.38 -37.22
N LEU A 577 14.89 17.58 -36.19
CA LEU A 577 14.08 17.96 -35.04
C LEU A 577 15.04 18.49 -33.95
N LYS A 578 14.77 19.70 -33.49
CA LYS A 578 15.54 20.30 -32.41
C LYS A 578 14.85 20.10 -31.05
N LEU A 579 15.63 20.09 -29.97
CA LEU A 579 15.07 20.09 -28.62
C LEU A 579 14.15 21.30 -28.37
N GLU A 580 14.45 22.43 -29.02
CA GLU A 580 13.62 23.62 -29.04
C GLU A 580 12.20 23.32 -29.54
N ASP A 581 12.08 22.59 -30.67
CA ASP A 581 10.79 22.21 -31.26
C ASP A 581 9.99 21.28 -30.32
N MET A 582 10.68 20.42 -29.60
CA MET A 582 10.06 19.55 -28.58
C MET A 582 9.52 20.36 -27.39
N PHE A 583 10.30 21.32 -26.89
CA PHE A 583 9.88 22.16 -25.77
C PHE A 583 8.71 23.09 -26.18
N GLU A 584 8.72 23.62 -27.40
CA GLU A 584 7.60 24.38 -27.96
C GLU A 584 6.33 23.52 -28.05
N ALA A 585 6.43 22.30 -28.58
CA ALA A 585 5.32 21.37 -28.67
C ALA A 585 4.76 21.01 -27.28
N MET A 586 5.62 20.78 -26.29
CA MET A 586 5.23 20.52 -24.90
C MET A 586 4.47 21.70 -24.30
N GLN A 587 4.98 22.91 -24.46
CA GLN A 587 4.34 24.13 -23.97
C GLN A 587 2.97 24.35 -24.64
N ASN A 588 2.90 24.24 -25.96
CA ASN A 588 1.66 24.42 -26.74
C ASN A 588 0.61 23.35 -26.42
N SER A 589 1.03 22.16 -25.99
CA SER A 589 0.12 21.07 -25.62
C SER A 589 -0.51 21.23 -24.21
N GLY A 590 -0.08 22.22 -23.43
CA GLY A 590 -0.44 22.39 -22.03
C GLY A 590 0.23 21.41 -21.07
N PHE A 591 1.25 20.67 -21.53
CA PHE A 591 2.02 19.78 -20.66
C PHE A 591 2.88 20.64 -19.73
N SER A 592 2.52 20.65 -18.44
CA SER A 592 3.22 21.47 -17.45
C SER A 592 4.54 20.81 -17.03
N LEU A 593 5.65 21.48 -17.30
CA LEU A 593 6.98 21.15 -16.77
C LEU A 593 7.27 21.83 -15.42
N GLY A 594 6.48 22.86 -15.07
CA GLY A 594 6.53 23.55 -13.80
C GLY A 594 5.36 23.16 -12.91
N GLY A 595 5.61 22.50 -11.80
CA GLY A 595 4.60 22.26 -10.76
C GLY A 595 4.44 23.49 -9.87
N GLY A 596 3.20 23.93 -9.64
CA GLY A 596 2.91 24.90 -8.57
C GLY A 596 3.06 24.24 -7.20
N GLY A 597 4.24 24.30 -6.59
CA GLY A 597 4.49 23.75 -5.25
C GLY A 597 5.98 23.49 -5.01
N ASN A 598 6.37 23.31 -3.75
CA ASN A 598 7.78 23.19 -3.34
C ASN A 598 8.48 21.88 -3.75
N ASP A 599 7.81 20.95 -4.46
CA ASP A 599 8.36 19.67 -4.92
C ASP A 599 8.29 19.59 -6.46
N ILE A 600 9.18 20.29 -7.14
CA ILE A 600 9.34 20.16 -8.60
C ILE A 600 10.13 18.87 -8.86
N LYS A 601 9.41 17.80 -9.27
CA LYS A 601 10.03 16.54 -9.71
C LYS A 601 10.48 16.69 -11.17
N PRO A 602 11.62 16.09 -11.59
CA PRO A 602 11.96 15.97 -13.01
C PRO A 602 10.84 15.31 -13.78
N ARG A 603 10.61 15.74 -15.02
CA ARG A 603 9.61 15.17 -15.94
C ARG A 603 10.16 14.86 -17.32
N ILE A 604 11.33 15.40 -17.65
CA ILE A 604 12.03 15.13 -18.91
C ILE A 604 13.42 14.58 -18.56
N TRP A 605 13.79 13.54 -19.26
CA TRP A 605 15.10 12.92 -19.18
C TRP A 605 15.78 13.09 -20.55
N LEU A 606 16.87 13.83 -20.57
CA LEU A 606 17.70 14.05 -21.75
C LEU A 606 18.88 13.08 -21.69
N ASP A 607 18.86 12.06 -22.55
CA ASP A 607 20.02 11.18 -22.76
C ASP A 607 21.01 11.88 -23.70
N PHE A 608 22.01 12.52 -23.10
CA PHE A 608 22.98 13.36 -23.81
C PHE A 608 24.12 12.50 -24.36
N LYS A 609 23.96 12.02 -25.59
CA LYS A 609 24.78 11.02 -26.24
C LYS A 609 26.24 11.41 -26.45
N ASN A 610 26.53 12.68 -26.76
CA ASN A 610 27.85 13.16 -27.10
C ASN A 610 28.40 14.23 -26.14
N LEU A 611 27.93 14.23 -24.90
CA LEU A 611 28.54 15.11 -23.88
C LEU A 611 30.03 14.82 -23.71
N SER A 612 30.81 15.85 -23.76
CA SER A 612 32.26 15.79 -23.60
C SER A 612 32.78 17.02 -22.84
N PRO A 613 34.03 17.01 -22.33
CA PRO A 613 34.62 18.18 -21.71
C PRO A 613 34.70 19.39 -22.65
N GLU A 614 34.82 19.16 -23.95
CA GLU A 614 34.98 20.18 -24.97
C GLU A 614 33.68 20.93 -25.25
N ASN A 615 32.55 20.26 -25.21
CA ASN A 615 31.24 20.86 -25.57
C ASN A 615 30.36 21.19 -24.34
N ALA A 616 30.72 20.75 -23.14
CA ALA A 616 29.86 20.83 -21.96
C ALA A 616 29.39 22.25 -21.61
N GLU A 617 30.32 23.23 -21.63
CA GLU A 617 29.98 24.62 -21.28
C GLU A 617 29.06 25.26 -22.32
N ASN A 618 29.32 25.04 -23.61
CA ASN A 618 28.48 25.56 -24.70
C ASN A 618 27.07 24.90 -24.64
N ALA A 619 27.01 23.59 -24.43
CA ALA A 619 25.78 22.85 -24.29
C ALA A 619 24.97 23.35 -23.10
N LEU A 620 25.57 23.55 -21.94
CA LEU A 620 24.93 24.11 -20.76
C LEU A 620 24.33 25.50 -21.05
N GLN A 621 25.09 26.36 -21.71
CA GLN A 621 24.65 27.73 -22.04
C GLN A 621 23.43 27.71 -22.97
N VAL A 622 23.43 26.85 -23.99
CA VAL A 622 22.26 26.67 -24.90
C VAL A 622 21.08 26.10 -24.13
N LEU A 623 21.29 25.09 -23.29
CA LEU A 623 20.19 24.49 -22.52
C LEU A 623 19.57 25.48 -21.53
N ASN A 624 20.39 26.29 -20.84
CA ASN A 624 19.91 27.36 -19.97
C ASN A 624 19.04 28.36 -20.74
N THR A 625 19.48 28.77 -21.95
CA THR A 625 18.72 29.67 -22.81
C THR A 625 17.37 29.07 -23.21
N LEU A 626 17.32 27.77 -23.54
CA LEU A 626 16.07 27.07 -23.85
C LEU A 626 15.15 27.01 -22.61
N CYS A 627 15.70 26.68 -21.46
CA CYS A 627 14.95 26.64 -20.20
C CYS A 627 14.33 28.01 -19.87
N ASP A 628 15.10 29.09 -20.03
CA ASP A 628 14.62 30.46 -19.81
C ASP A 628 13.52 30.84 -20.81
N THR A 629 13.70 30.50 -22.09
CA THR A 629 12.75 30.81 -23.18
C THR A 629 11.40 30.12 -22.96
N TYR A 630 11.40 28.85 -22.56
CA TYR A 630 10.20 28.04 -22.37
C TYR A 630 9.72 27.95 -20.92
N HIS A 631 10.34 28.74 -20.03
CA HIS A 631 10.04 28.78 -18.58
C HIS A 631 10.10 27.39 -17.91
N ILE A 632 11.11 26.59 -18.28
CA ILE A 632 11.35 25.26 -17.76
C ILE A 632 12.29 25.34 -16.57
N PRO A 633 11.88 24.96 -15.36
CA PRO A 633 12.81 24.89 -14.22
C PRO A 633 13.93 23.87 -14.49
N HIS A 634 15.17 24.20 -14.19
CA HIS A 634 16.30 23.26 -14.36
C HIS A 634 16.05 21.92 -13.63
N SER A 635 15.43 21.97 -12.45
CA SER A 635 15.05 20.77 -11.68
C SER A 635 14.02 19.87 -12.36
N ALA A 636 13.36 20.31 -13.45
CA ALA A 636 12.45 19.50 -14.25
C ALA A 636 13.17 18.57 -15.24
N LEU A 637 14.45 18.76 -15.46
CA LEU A 637 15.24 18.02 -16.43
C LEU A 637 16.26 17.10 -15.75
N ILE A 638 16.33 15.84 -16.21
CA ILE A 638 17.42 14.91 -15.93
C ILE A 638 18.38 14.99 -17.11
N ILE A 639 19.65 15.21 -16.83
CA ILE A 639 20.73 15.16 -17.81
C ILE A 639 21.52 13.87 -17.57
N GLU A 640 21.48 12.97 -18.52
CA GLU A 640 22.17 11.70 -18.47
C GLU A 640 23.38 11.68 -19.41
N SER A 641 24.49 11.14 -18.96
CA SER A 641 25.64 10.84 -19.80
C SER A 641 26.61 9.87 -19.12
N SER A 642 27.47 9.22 -19.91
CA SER A 642 28.61 8.47 -19.40
C SER A 642 29.82 9.36 -19.01
N GLU A 643 29.80 10.65 -19.37
CA GLU A 643 30.84 11.61 -19.02
C GLU A 643 30.53 12.33 -17.70
N TYR A 644 30.72 11.60 -16.59
CA TYR A 644 30.32 12.07 -15.26
C TYR A 644 31.01 13.38 -14.80
N LYS A 645 32.23 13.69 -15.32
CA LYS A 645 32.94 14.92 -14.94
C LYS A 645 32.22 16.14 -15.49
N SER A 646 31.79 16.06 -16.74
CA SER A 646 31.07 17.13 -17.42
C SER A 646 29.63 17.28 -16.86
N LEU A 647 29.01 16.24 -16.30
CA LEU A 647 27.73 16.33 -15.61
C LEU A 647 27.74 17.27 -14.39
N GLY A 648 28.91 17.47 -13.78
CA GLY A 648 29.05 18.30 -12.59
C GLY A 648 28.67 19.77 -12.78
N ILE A 649 28.84 20.35 -13.99
CA ILE A 649 28.42 21.73 -14.26
C ILE A 649 26.90 21.84 -14.35
N PHE A 650 26.20 20.87 -14.96
CA PHE A 650 24.76 20.81 -15.01
C PHE A 650 24.16 20.67 -13.62
N LYS A 651 24.73 19.79 -12.77
CA LYS A 651 24.31 19.64 -11.38
C LYS A 651 24.42 20.94 -10.59
N LYS A 652 25.48 21.72 -10.77
CA LYS A 652 25.68 23.02 -10.10
C LYS A 652 24.63 24.04 -10.49
N GLU A 653 24.15 23.99 -11.74
CA GLU A 653 23.09 24.85 -12.26
C GLU A 653 21.67 24.37 -11.87
N GLY A 654 21.55 23.29 -11.09
CA GLY A 654 20.26 22.80 -10.57
C GLY A 654 19.56 21.75 -11.42
N TYR A 655 20.21 21.24 -12.46
CA TYR A 655 19.73 20.08 -13.21
C TYR A 655 19.92 18.79 -12.41
N TRP A 656 19.08 17.81 -12.64
CA TRP A 656 19.29 16.47 -12.10
C TRP A 656 20.26 15.70 -12.99
N SER A 657 21.44 15.42 -12.52
CA SER A 657 22.50 14.75 -13.28
C SER A 657 22.54 13.26 -12.97
N SER A 658 22.46 12.42 -14.02
CA SER A 658 22.50 10.96 -13.91
C SER A 658 23.67 10.36 -14.67
N TYR A 659 24.43 9.48 -14.02
CA TYR A 659 25.50 8.75 -14.69
C TYR A 659 24.95 7.50 -15.39
N TYR A 660 25.17 7.41 -16.69
CA TYR A 660 24.89 6.23 -17.50
C TYR A 660 25.89 5.11 -17.20
N VAL A 661 25.42 4.07 -16.53
CA VAL A 661 26.23 2.88 -16.24
C VAL A 661 26.37 2.03 -17.51
N PRO A 662 27.60 1.75 -17.97
CA PRO A 662 27.83 0.97 -19.18
C PRO A 662 27.19 -0.44 -19.15
N TYR A 663 26.95 -1.00 -20.31
CA TYR A 663 26.56 -2.40 -20.44
C TYR A 663 27.72 -3.31 -20.05
N TYR A 664 27.45 -4.26 -19.18
CA TYR A 664 28.42 -5.30 -18.79
C TYR A 664 27.86 -6.69 -19.11
N SER A 665 28.67 -7.55 -19.67
CA SER A 665 28.33 -8.96 -19.84
C SER A 665 28.29 -9.68 -18.47
N LYS A 666 27.64 -10.85 -18.42
CA LYS A 666 27.63 -11.67 -17.20
C LYS A 666 29.05 -12.10 -16.76
N ALA A 667 29.98 -12.26 -17.71
CA ALA A 667 31.36 -12.60 -17.44
C ALA A 667 32.08 -11.42 -16.75
N GLU A 668 31.98 -10.20 -17.30
CA GLU A 668 32.58 -9.00 -16.72
C GLU A 668 32.02 -8.70 -15.32
N LEU A 669 30.71 -8.84 -15.12
CA LEU A 669 30.08 -8.67 -13.80
C LEU A 669 30.62 -9.67 -12.76
N LYS A 670 31.07 -10.84 -13.19
CA LYS A 670 31.63 -11.86 -12.30
C LYS A 670 33.13 -11.62 -12.06
N GLU A 671 33.90 -11.38 -13.12
CA GLU A 671 35.35 -11.29 -13.09
C GLU A 671 35.84 -9.96 -12.58
N GLN A 672 35.16 -8.84 -12.95
CA GLN A 672 35.56 -7.47 -12.62
C GLN A 672 34.63 -6.83 -11.57
N LYS A 673 33.90 -7.64 -10.82
CA LYS A 673 32.89 -7.15 -9.85
C LYS A 673 33.43 -6.05 -8.94
N SER A 674 34.59 -6.26 -8.34
CA SER A 674 35.19 -5.32 -7.38
C SER A 674 35.61 -4.02 -8.05
N GLU A 675 36.16 -4.09 -9.25
CA GLU A 675 36.61 -2.93 -10.04
C GLU A 675 35.42 -2.08 -10.47
N ILE A 676 34.36 -2.69 -11.00
CA ILE A 676 33.12 -1.99 -11.38
C ILE A 676 32.52 -1.27 -10.18
N ILE A 677 32.38 -1.96 -9.03
CA ILE A 677 31.83 -1.34 -7.82
C ILE A 677 32.70 -0.19 -7.31
N GLN A 678 34.03 -0.32 -7.34
CA GLN A 678 34.92 0.76 -6.95
C GLN A 678 34.82 1.96 -7.91
N GLY A 679 34.72 1.70 -9.21
CA GLY A 679 34.48 2.73 -10.22
C GLY A 679 33.20 3.52 -9.96
N LEU A 680 32.09 2.82 -9.70
CA LEU A 680 30.81 3.45 -9.39
C LEU A 680 30.88 4.27 -8.08
N LYS A 681 31.56 3.77 -7.05
CA LYS A 681 31.76 4.52 -5.81
C LYS A 681 32.56 5.80 -6.05
N HIS A 682 33.66 5.73 -6.82
CA HIS A 682 34.45 6.89 -7.17
C HIS A 682 33.64 7.96 -7.91
N ILE A 683 32.78 7.55 -8.85
CA ILE A 683 31.88 8.45 -9.58
C ILE A 683 30.88 9.12 -8.62
N ILE A 684 30.31 8.38 -7.70
CA ILE A 684 29.38 8.90 -6.69
C ILE A 684 30.10 9.88 -5.76
N GLU A 685 31.28 9.52 -5.28
CA GLU A 685 32.11 10.34 -4.39
C GLU A 685 32.63 11.62 -5.06
N SER A 686 32.69 11.68 -6.40
CA SER A 686 33.06 12.90 -7.13
C SER A 686 32.08 14.06 -6.88
N GLY A 687 30.86 13.75 -6.43
CA GLY A 687 29.82 14.75 -6.21
C GLY A 687 29.18 15.33 -7.48
N ASN A 688 29.54 14.85 -8.67
CA ASN A 688 29.11 15.40 -9.96
C ASN A 688 27.74 14.89 -10.41
N ILE A 689 27.17 13.88 -9.73
CA ILE A 689 25.90 13.25 -10.12
C ILE A 689 24.91 13.23 -8.96
N ASN A 690 23.62 13.08 -9.26
CA ASN A 690 22.54 12.85 -8.31
C ASN A 690 22.13 11.38 -8.29
N SER A 691 22.23 10.68 -9.42
CA SER A 691 21.71 9.32 -9.60
C SER A 691 22.58 8.48 -10.53
N LEU A 692 22.33 7.19 -10.51
CA LEU A 692 22.82 6.23 -11.50
C LEU A 692 21.67 5.76 -12.37
N SER A 693 21.88 5.63 -13.66
CA SER A 693 20.96 5.06 -14.62
C SER A 693 21.55 3.81 -15.29
N PHE A 694 20.77 2.75 -15.41
CA PHE A 694 21.28 1.45 -15.88
C PHE A 694 20.19 0.57 -16.50
N PRO A 695 20.53 -0.37 -17.41
CA PRO A 695 19.58 -1.32 -17.94
C PRO A 695 19.10 -2.29 -16.85
N TYR A 696 17.81 -2.64 -16.84
CA TYR A 696 17.16 -3.40 -15.78
C TYR A 696 17.86 -4.72 -15.40
N TYR A 697 18.52 -5.38 -16.35
CA TYR A 697 19.24 -6.61 -16.04
C TYR A 697 20.40 -6.44 -15.04
N LEU A 698 20.89 -5.21 -14.85
CA LEU A 698 21.89 -4.86 -13.84
C LEU A 698 21.29 -4.60 -12.44
N TYR A 699 19.97 -4.60 -12.30
CA TYR A 699 19.29 -4.21 -11.06
C TYR A 699 19.82 -4.96 -9.84
N ASP A 700 19.83 -6.30 -9.87
CA ASP A 700 20.31 -7.08 -8.71
C ASP A 700 21.79 -6.83 -8.41
N PHE A 701 22.63 -6.57 -9.42
CA PHE A 701 24.04 -6.24 -9.24
C PHE A 701 24.21 -4.88 -8.53
N ILE A 702 23.55 -3.85 -9.03
CA ILE A 702 23.62 -2.48 -8.47
C ILE A 702 23.07 -2.45 -7.04
N LYS A 703 21.94 -3.09 -6.79
CA LYS A 703 21.34 -3.16 -5.43
C LYS A 703 22.27 -3.86 -4.44
N ASN A 704 22.89 -4.95 -4.84
CA ASN A 704 23.82 -5.70 -3.99
C ASN A 704 25.15 -4.97 -3.76
N ALA A 705 25.46 -3.93 -4.53
CA ALA A 705 26.64 -3.10 -4.32
C ALA A 705 26.49 -2.10 -3.16
N SER A 706 25.26 -1.87 -2.68
CA SER A 706 24.93 -0.96 -1.57
C SER A 706 25.59 0.41 -1.70
N LEU A 707 25.35 1.06 -2.85
CA LEU A 707 25.95 2.33 -3.21
C LEU A 707 25.28 3.48 -2.45
N ARG A 708 26.08 4.26 -1.74
CA ARG A 708 25.63 5.36 -0.87
C ARG A 708 26.53 6.58 -1.02
N TYR A 709 26.00 7.74 -0.71
CA TYR A 709 26.74 9.01 -0.63
C TYR A 709 26.50 9.68 0.72
N PHE A 710 27.41 10.55 1.13
CA PHE A 710 27.30 11.35 2.35
C PHE A 710 26.83 12.77 2.01
N ASP A 711 25.71 13.20 2.58
CA ASP A 711 25.11 14.51 2.29
C ASP A 711 25.54 15.63 3.25
N ASN A 712 26.61 15.43 4.03
CA ASN A 712 27.14 16.24 5.12
C ASN A 712 26.43 16.01 6.48
N ILE A 713 25.38 15.22 6.54
CA ILE A 713 24.64 14.88 7.75
C ILE A 713 24.62 13.37 7.94
N GLU A 714 24.22 12.63 6.91
CA GLU A 714 24.05 11.17 6.96
C GLU A 714 24.40 10.49 5.64
N TRP A 715 24.51 9.15 5.70
CA TRP A 715 24.70 8.32 4.51
C TRP A 715 23.36 7.98 3.88
N LEU A 716 23.14 8.48 2.67
CA LEU A 716 21.95 8.22 1.88
C LEU A 716 22.20 7.22 0.75
N ASP A 717 21.19 6.45 0.42
CA ASP A 717 21.22 5.59 -0.76
C ASP A 717 21.15 6.43 -2.04
N VAL A 718 22.01 6.12 -3.02
CA VAL A 718 22.02 6.83 -4.31
C VAL A 718 20.72 6.59 -5.06
N PRO A 719 20.00 7.62 -5.49
CA PRO A 719 18.84 7.46 -6.35
C PRO A 719 19.18 6.68 -7.62
N LEU A 720 18.28 5.79 -8.03
CA LEU A 720 18.48 4.89 -9.15
C LEU A 720 17.41 5.12 -10.23
N LEU A 721 17.83 5.08 -11.48
CA LEU A 721 17.00 5.15 -12.66
C LEU A 721 17.26 3.90 -13.51
N THR A 722 16.25 3.39 -14.20
CA THR A 722 16.45 2.17 -15.01
C THR A 722 15.56 2.18 -16.25
N TRP A 723 15.91 1.35 -17.22
CA TRP A 723 15.08 1.10 -18.41
C TRP A 723 14.97 -0.39 -18.71
N ASN A 724 13.85 -0.79 -19.26
CA ASN A 724 13.55 -2.18 -19.61
C ASN A 724 12.86 -2.25 -20.97
N GLU A 725 13.63 -2.30 -22.02
CA GLU A 725 13.16 -2.19 -23.40
C GLU A 725 12.24 -3.33 -23.86
N GLY A 726 12.31 -4.50 -23.22
CA GLY A 726 11.51 -5.68 -23.57
C GLY A 726 10.11 -5.71 -22.98
N HIS A 727 9.78 -4.81 -22.06
CA HIS A 727 8.55 -4.84 -21.29
C HIS A 727 7.81 -3.52 -21.36
N ASN A 728 6.49 -3.59 -21.48
CA ASN A 728 5.64 -2.40 -21.38
C ASN A 728 5.57 -1.88 -19.93
N GLY A 729 4.94 -0.72 -19.75
CA GLY A 729 4.80 -0.11 -18.42
C GLY A 729 4.13 -1.01 -17.40
N TYR A 730 3.23 -1.86 -17.87
CA TYR A 730 2.45 -2.77 -17.05
C TYR A 730 3.26 -3.93 -16.50
N GLU A 731 4.05 -4.56 -17.35
CA GLU A 731 4.97 -5.63 -16.95
C GLU A 731 6.02 -5.11 -15.97
N ASN A 732 6.48 -3.86 -16.15
CA ASN A 732 7.42 -3.21 -15.25
C ASN A 732 6.83 -2.90 -13.88
N MET A 733 5.53 -2.63 -13.77
CA MET A 733 4.85 -2.45 -12.49
C MET A 733 4.83 -3.72 -11.63
N GLN A 734 5.07 -4.89 -12.22
CA GLN A 734 5.20 -6.16 -11.52
C GLN A 734 6.65 -6.45 -11.09
N SER A 735 7.60 -5.63 -11.53
CA SER A 735 9.01 -5.84 -11.26
C SER A 735 9.42 -5.45 -9.84
N LYS A 736 10.49 -6.03 -9.34
CA LYS A 736 11.11 -5.64 -8.07
C LYS A 736 11.50 -4.15 -8.06
N ALA A 737 11.95 -3.62 -9.20
CA ALA A 737 12.34 -2.23 -9.33
C ALA A 737 11.17 -1.26 -9.08
N PHE A 738 9.96 -1.62 -9.46
CA PHE A 738 8.79 -0.77 -9.24
C PHE A 738 8.51 -0.54 -7.75
N PHE A 739 8.66 -1.58 -6.94
CA PHE A 739 8.44 -1.51 -5.49
C PHE A 739 9.66 -1.02 -4.70
N ASP A 740 10.80 -0.84 -5.35
CA ASP A 740 12.02 -0.35 -4.70
C ASP A 740 11.97 1.19 -4.56
N PRO A 741 11.97 1.75 -3.34
CA PRO A 741 11.92 3.20 -3.13
C PRO A 741 13.16 3.94 -3.64
N GLN A 742 14.29 3.23 -3.83
CA GLN A 742 15.51 3.78 -4.39
C GLN A 742 15.40 4.04 -5.90
N ILE A 743 14.60 3.23 -6.61
CA ILE A 743 14.29 3.47 -8.02
C ILE A 743 13.31 4.65 -8.13
N LYS A 744 13.70 5.68 -8.84
CA LYS A 744 12.89 6.89 -9.05
C LYS A 744 12.18 6.90 -10.39
N VAL A 745 12.80 6.36 -11.43
CA VAL A 745 12.23 6.28 -12.78
C VAL A 745 12.50 4.91 -13.40
N ILE A 746 11.52 4.39 -14.13
CA ILE A 746 11.60 3.22 -14.98
C ILE A 746 11.14 3.64 -16.37
N LEU A 747 12.06 3.63 -17.35
CA LEU A 747 11.71 3.87 -18.75
C LEU A 747 11.14 2.61 -19.38
N VAL A 748 10.08 2.77 -20.15
CA VAL A 748 9.39 1.67 -20.81
C VAL A 748 9.12 2.00 -22.28
N GLY A 749 9.12 0.97 -23.13
CA GLY A 749 8.79 1.12 -24.54
C GLY A 749 7.28 1.03 -24.80
N GLU A 750 6.82 1.73 -25.82
CA GLU A 750 5.50 1.53 -26.43
C GLU A 750 5.66 0.97 -27.84
N LYS A 751 4.79 0.02 -28.18
CA LYS A 751 4.72 -0.52 -29.54
C LYS A 751 3.97 0.45 -30.44
N GLY A 752 4.59 0.85 -31.53
CA GLY A 752 4.01 1.74 -32.52
C GLY A 752 4.95 1.91 -33.71
N ASN A 753 4.50 2.65 -34.74
CA ASN A 753 5.34 3.01 -35.88
C ASN A 753 6.17 4.27 -35.59
N TYR A 754 6.70 4.38 -34.39
CA TYR A 754 7.62 5.44 -33.98
C TYR A 754 9.07 4.98 -34.21
N ARG A 755 9.96 5.92 -34.45
CA ARG A 755 11.42 5.67 -34.63
C ARG A 755 12.14 5.43 -33.33
#